data_0853ab21f49de2fcb6a551943cc4b413
#
_entry.id   0853ab21f49de2fcb6a551943cc4b413
#
_cell.length_a   1.000
_cell.length_b   1.000
_cell.length_c   1.000
_cell.angle_alpha   90.00
_cell.angle_beta   90.00
_cell.angle_gamma   90.00
#
_symmetry.space_group_name_H-M   'P 1'
#
loop_
_entity.id
_entity.type
_entity.pdbx_description
1 polymer ?
#
loop_
_entity_poly.entity_id
_entity_poly.type
_entity_poly.pdbx_seq_one_letter_code
_entity_poly.pdbx_strand_id
1 'polypeptide(L)'
;MAGTQSPVTQDAWRAWALRVLWALGLLALLQVLPVWAPLQRLEYDLLASLTAPVRPDVGVLVVGLDEPSLAALNMSPPLPRRLHAQLVDAVSAAGAAALGIDMLFAAPQTPEDDAALAQALQGRLPVVLATAEVAVPSSQVAQYRQTVPSVFPHARFGSVAVEPDGDGVLRRAPAHDAALWRVLAQAAGRAATPPPEGALLRYYAPELPLPYAHYTQALEPTRMLAPGALQGRVLLLGQNTPVDGVDQFATPLHVLGAGPQSGVLVHATALINGLAGDWIRPAHPLGPFLQAVLAVGVVAALTRRWRGARAAWLSAVLALLAVAGGWWALVAGLWWSALPTLAGLALHFNVGAADSYWREHRRREQLRADFARYVPPAVVDALVAEGAAPVLQGERRVLTLLFSDLAGFTAASERLPPEAVAQALNAYFSRMTHTVHQHGGTLDKFIGDAVMAFWNAPLPETAHAARALACAQAMQAEMVALRTQWAGTPFAQVQLRIGLHTGEAAVGHLGSHERFTYTAVGDAVNTAARLEGANKAFGSNILLSGATRAALPAGVPEHAHLLWLDTVVLAGRSTGLDVYTPCDDATLVATSQALHHHLQAAEWAAALACCAQWRAHAQRHAPQWAPHADQLEARVLDLANAAAQAPATPPSFGARALDK
;
A
#
# COMPACT_ATOMS: atom_id res chain seq x y z
N MET A 1 -0.93 42.41 -14.19
CA MET A 1 -2.02 41.47 -13.82
C MET A 1 -1.42 40.23 -13.19
N ALA A 2 -1.24 40.21 -11.87
CA ALA A 2 -0.75 39.07 -11.12
C ALA A 2 -1.98 38.20 -10.77
N GLY A 3 -2.14 37.08 -11.48
CA GLY A 3 -3.20 36.12 -11.22
C GLY A 3 -2.97 35.44 -9.88
N THR A 4 -3.83 35.71 -8.91
CA THR A 4 -3.91 34.97 -7.65
C THR A 4 -4.30 33.53 -7.97
N GLN A 5 -3.34 32.61 -7.92
CA GLN A 5 -3.60 31.18 -8.00
C GLN A 5 -4.49 30.78 -6.82
N SER A 6 -5.56 30.05 -7.07
CA SER A 6 -6.49 29.59 -6.02
C SER A 6 -5.75 28.73 -4.98
N PRO A 7 -6.11 28.79 -3.69
CA PRO A 7 -5.44 28.03 -2.62
C PRO A 7 -5.38 26.51 -2.86
N VAL A 8 -6.36 25.96 -3.58
CA VAL A 8 -6.42 24.53 -3.97
C VAL A 8 -5.23 24.12 -4.87
N THR A 9 -4.70 25.04 -5.69
CA THR A 9 -3.56 24.76 -6.56
C THR A 9 -2.22 24.77 -5.80
N GLN A 10 -2.09 25.59 -4.76
CA GLN A 10 -0.86 25.66 -3.94
C GLN A 10 -0.65 24.40 -3.09
N ASP A 11 -1.71 23.86 -2.47
CA ASP A 11 -1.58 22.66 -1.65
C ASP A 11 -1.30 21.40 -2.49
N ALA A 12 -1.86 21.32 -3.69
CA ALA A 12 -1.52 20.26 -4.64
C ALA A 12 -0.06 20.31 -5.11
N TRP A 13 0.52 21.52 -5.26
CA TRP A 13 1.92 21.74 -5.59
C TRP A 13 2.86 21.30 -4.46
N ARG A 14 2.53 21.68 -3.21
CA ARG A 14 3.32 21.31 -2.03
C ARG A 14 3.34 19.80 -1.83
N ALA A 15 2.19 19.14 -1.92
CA ALA A 15 2.10 17.69 -1.79
C ALA A 15 2.87 16.94 -2.89
N TRP A 16 2.87 17.44 -4.12
CA TRP A 16 3.66 16.88 -5.21
C TRP A 16 5.16 17.06 -4.99
N ALA A 17 5.61 18.27 -4.63
CA ALA A 17 7.02 18.56 -4.36
C ALA A 17 7.56 17.71 -3.21
N LEU A 18 6.80 17.58 -2.13
CA LEU A 18 7.16 16.73 -1.00
C LEU A 18 7.36 15.27 -1.40
N ARG A 19 6.49 14.71 -2.26
CA ARG A 19 6.65 13.32 -2.75
C ARG A 19 7.95 13.14 -3.54
N VAL A 20 8.28 14.07 -4.43
CA VAL A 20 9.53 14.04 -5.19
C VAL A 20 10.73 14.14 -4.26
N LEU A 21 10.70 15.07 -3.31
CA LEU A 21 11.76 15.23 -2.30
C LEU A 21 11.94 13.99 -1.44
N TRP A 22 10.85 13.35 -1.00
CA TRP A 22 10.92 12.09 -0.26
C TRP A 22 11.53 10.96 -1.11
N ALA A 23 11.13 10.82 -2.37
CA ALA A 23 11.68 9.79 -3.24
C ALA A 23 13.19 9.99 -3.48
N LEU A 24 13.63 11.24 -3.71
CA LEU A 24 15.03 11.58 -3.89
C LEU A 24 15.85 11.47 -2.60
N GLY A 25 15.26 11.86 -1.46
CA GLY A 25 15.90 11.70 -0.15
C GLY A 25 16.10 10.22 0.22
N LEU A 26 15.10 9.37 -0.04
CA LEU A 26 15.21 7.92 0.14
C LEU A 26 16.24 7.32 -0.83
N LEU A 27 16.31 7.79 -2.08
CA LEU A 27 17.31 7.34 -3.03
C LEU A 27 18.74 7.70 -2.55
N ALA A 28 18.94 8.93 -2.07
CA ALA A 28 20.23 9.35 -1.52
C ALA A 28 20.62 8.53 -0.28
N LEU A 29 19.66 8.29 0.60
CA LEU A 29 19.87 7.44 1.78
C LEU A 29 20.22 6.00 1.39
N LEU A 30 19.52 5.43 0.42
CA LEU A 30 19.74 4.05 -0.05
C LEU A 30 21.17 3.87 -0.55
N GLN A 31 21.77 4.88 -1.22
CA GLN A 31 23.13 4.81 -1.76
C GLN A 31 24.21 4.77 -0.69
N VAL A 32 23.95 5.23 0.52
CA VAL A 32 24.91 5.16 1.64
C VAL A 32 24.72 3.90 2.50
N LEU A 33 23.70 3.12 2.24
CA LEU A 33 23.46 1.87 2.97
C LEU A 33 24.42 0.75 2.52
N PRO A 34 24.84 -0.13 3.42
CA PRO A 34 25.77 -1.24 3.10
C PRO A 34 25.29 -2.17 1.98
N VAL A 35 23.97 -2.25 1.77
CA VAL A 35 23.37 -3.09 0.71
C VAL A 35 23.60 -2.55 -0.70
N TRP A 36 23.95 -1.27 -0.85
CA TRP A 36 24.05 -0.64 -2.17
C TRP A 36 25.25 -1.13 -2.98
N ALA A 37 26.43 -1.18 -2.35
CA ALA A 37 27.65 -1.63 -3.02
C ALA A 37 27.56 -3.08 -3.55
N PRO A 38 27.07 -4.07 -2.80
CA PRO A 38 26.81 -5.42 -3.32
C PRO A 38 25.89 -5.43 -4.56
N LEU A 39 24.82 -4.65 -4.56
CA LEU A 39 23.90 -4.57 -5.70
C LEU A 39 24.57 -4.00 -6.95
N GLN A 40 25.39 -2.95 -6.79
CA GLN A 40 26.16 -2.39 -7.90
C GLN A 40 27.20 -3.36 -8.45
N ARG A 41 27.85 -4.16 -7.58
CA ARG A 41 28.79 -5.21 -7.99
C ARG A 41 28.06 -6.29 -8.80
N LEU A 42 26.91 -6.74 -8.33
CA LEU A 42 26.11 -7.72 -9.04
C LEU A 42 25.64 -7.21 -10.41
N GLU A 43 25.21 -5.93 -10.48
CA GLU A 43 24.88 -5.28 -11.75
C GLU A 43 26.07 -5.26 -12.71
N TYR A 44 27.25 -4.89 -12.20
CA TYR A 44 28.48 -4.87 -12.99
C TYR A 44 28.84 -6.28 -13.50
N ASP A 45 28.86 -7.28 -12.63
CA ASP A 45 29.24 -8.64 -12.97
C ASP A 45 28.32 -9.23 -14.04
N LEU A 46 27.02 -9.01 -13.88
CA LEU A 46 26.02 -9.46 -14.85
C LEU A 46 26.24 -8.80 -16.21
N LEU A 47 26.38 -7.47 -16.24
CA LEU A 47 26.61 -6.75 -17.49
C LEU A 47 27.98 -7.06 -18.10
N ALA A 48 29.04 -7.14 -17.31
CA ALA A 48 30.36 -7.51 -17.77
C ALA A 48 30.40 -8.90 -18.39
N SER A 49 29.67 -9.86 -17.79
CA SER A 49 29.56 -11.23 -18.32
C SER A 49 28.77 -11.26 -19.65
N LEU A 50 27.66 -10.50 -19.73
CA LEU A 50 26.82 -10.45 -20.94
C LEU A 50 27.44 -9.66 -22.09
N THR A 51 28.35 -8.70 -21.78
CA THR A 51 29.00 -7.85 -22.78
C THR A 51 30.47 -8.21 -23.01
N ALA A 52 30.94 -9.32 -22.46
CA ALA A 52 32.33 -9.75 -22.61
C ALA A 52 32.74 -9.78 -24.11
N PRO A 53 33.67 -8.93 -24.54
CA PRO A 53 34.03 -8.83 -25.95
C PRO A 53 34.96 -9.96 -26.38
N VAL A 54 35.10 -10.12 -27.67
CA VAL A 54 36.16 -10.95 -28.25
C VAL A 54 37.51 -10.30 -27.92
N ARG A 55 38.45 -11.11 -27.47
CA ARG A 55 39.78 -10.68 -27.08
C ARG A 55 40.57 -10.13 -28.27
N PRO A 56 41.21 -8.96 -28.17
CA PRO A 56 42.14 -8.47 -29.20
C PRO A 56 43.43 -9.34 -29.24
N ASP A 57 43.95 -9.62 -30.45
CA ASP A 57 45.26 -10.28 -30.58
C ASP A 57 46.39 -9.25 -30.50
N VAL A 58 46.87 -9.04 -29.29
CA VAL A 58 48.00 -8.15 -28.99
C VAL A 58 49.32 -8.95 -28.82
N GLY A 59 49.35 -10.19 -29.28
CA GLY A 59 50.56 -11.01 -29.25
C GLY A 59 50.95 -11.50 -27.85
N VAL A 60 49.99 -11.73 -26.93
CA VAL A 60 50.20 -12.34 -25.63
C VAL A 60 49.87 -13.83 -25.71
N LEU A 61 50.65 -14.67 -25.04
CA LEU A 61 50.40 -16.12 -24.92
C LEU A 61 50.73 -16.58 -23.50
N VAL A 62 49.85 -17.37 -22.92
CA VAL A 62 50.06 -17.98 -21.60
C VAL A 62 50.74 -19.34 -21.76
N VAL A 63 51.77 -19.58 -20.99
CA VAL A 63 52.43 -20.89 -20.83
C VAL A 63 51.97 -21.45 -19.48
N GLY A 64 51.10 -22.44 -19.50
CA GLY A 64 50.53 -22.99 -18.26
C GLY A 64 51.31 -24.20 -17.75
N LEU A 65 51.73 -24.12 -16.50
CA LEU A 65 52.12 -25.29 -15.76
C LEU A 65 50.86 -25.98 -15.22
N ASP A 66 50.33 -26.89 -16.01
CA ASP A 66 49.01 -27.53 -15.81
C ASP A 66 49.13 -29.04 -15.59
N GLU A 67 48.00 -29.69 -15.26
CA GLU A 67 47.97 -31.14 -15.01
C GLU A 67 48.52 -31.98 -16.18
N PRO A 68 48.20 -31.70 -17.45
CA PRO A 68 48.78 -32.42 -18.57
C PRO A 68 50.31 -32.29 -18.61
N SER A 69 50.86 -31.13 -18.32
CA SER A 69 52.30 -30.92 -18.27
C SER A 69 52.96 -31.65 -17.12
N LEU A 70 52.37 -31.59 -15.94
CA LEU A 70 52.89 -32.28 -14.75
C LEU A 70 52.85 -33.80 -14.93
N ALA A 71 51.78 -34.35 -15.49
CA ALA A 71 51.65 -35.76 -15.82
C ALA A 71 52.69 -36.22 -16.85
N ALA A 72 52.88 -35.43 -17.93
CA ALA A 72 53.87 -35.73 -18.98
C ALA A 72 55.33 -35.71 -18.44
N LEU A 73 55.63 -34.83 -17.50
CA LEU A 73 56.92 -34.75 -16.83
C LEU A 73 57.05 -35.77 -15.71
N ASN A 74 55.99 -36.40 -15.28
CA ASN A 74 55.91 -37.26 -14.09
C ASN A 74 56.49 -36.56 -12.85
N MET A 75 56.13 -35.28 -12.64
CA MET A 75 56.63 -34.42 -11.58
C MET A 75 55.49 -33.64 -10.91
N SER A 76 55.75 -33.21 -9.67
CA SER A 76 54.87 -32.28 -8.94
C SER A 76 55.60 -31.00 -8.60
N PRO A 77 54.92 -29.85 -8.47
CA PRO A 77 55.54 -28.58 -8.04
C PRO A 77 56.17 -28.68 -6.65
N PRO A 78 57.25 -27.98 -6.36
CA PRO A 78 57.99 -27.12 -7.27
C PRO A 78 58.91 -27.91 -8.22
N LEU A 79 58.85 -27.57 -9.51
CA LEU A 79 59.72 -28.20 -10.51
C LEU A 79 61.21 -27.85 -10.29
N PRO A 80 62.16 -28.72 -10.71
CA PRO A 80 63.59 -28.37 -10.78
C PRO A 80 63.84 -27.15 -11.62
N ARG A 81 64.63 -26.19 -11.13
CA ARG A 81 64.87 -24.89 -11.82
C ARG A 81 65.58 -25.01 -13.15
N ARG A 82 66.35 -26.08 -13.35
CA ARG A 82 66.92 -26.41 -14.66
C ARG A 82 65.86 -26.56 -15.76
N LEU A 83 64.62 -27.02 -15.42
CA LEU A 83 63.53 -27.08 -16.43
C LEU A 83 63.04 -25.70 -16.79
N HIS A 84 62.95 -24.77 -15.83
CA HIS A 84 62.62 -23.38 -16.13
C HIS A 84 63.75 -22.70 -16.93
N ALA A 85 65.04 -23.03 -16.67
CA ALA A 85 66.14 -22.56 -17.49
C ALA A 85 66.04 -23.04 -18.95
N GLN A 86 65.77 -24.34 -19.13
CA GLN A 86 65.54 -24.95 -20.46
C GLN A 86 64.37 -24.29 -21.19
N LEU A 87 63.26 -24.00 -20.47
CA LEU A 87 62.11 -23.30 -21.05
C LEU A 87 62.51 -21.87 -21.47
N VAL A 88 63.22 -21.10 -20.65
CA VAL A 88 63.73 -19.78 -20.99
C VAL A 88 64.56 -19.80 -22.29
N ASP A 89 65.47 -20.75 -22.39
CA ASP A 89 66.33 -20.92 -23.57
C ASP A 89 65.53 -21.33 -24.82
N ALA A 90 64.58 -22.27 -24.67
CA ALA A 90 63.74 -22.76 -25.76
C ALA A 90 62.82 -21.67 -26.33
N VAL A 91 62.14 -20.90 -25.45
CA VAL A 91 61.28 -19.79 -25.93
C VAL A 91 62.09 -18.60 -26.46
N SER A 92 63.29 -18.36 -25.94
CA SER A 92 64.24 -17.38 -26.49
C SER A 92 64.67 -17.76 -27.89
N ALA A 93 65.01 -19.02 -28.11
CA ALA A 93 65.39 -19.55 -29.44
C ALA A 93 64.21 -19.51 -30.42
N ALA A 94 62.98 -19.67 -29.94
CA ALA A 94 61.74 -19.57 -30.71
C ALA A 94 61.36 -18.11 -31.03
N GLY A 95 62.12 -17.11 -30.58
CA GLY A 95 61.92 -15.70 -30.90
C GLY A 95 60.87 -14.99 -30.09
N ALA A 96 60.58 -15.43 -28.88
CA ALA A 96 59.69 -14.68 -27.97
C ALA A 96 60.23 -13.28 -27.68
N ALA A 97 59.34 -12.28 -27.46
CA ALA A 97 59.74 -10.89 -27.19
C ALA A 97 60.11 -10.68 -25.70
N ALA A 98 59.43 -11.32 -24.77
CA ALA A 98 59.71 -11.31 -23.34
C ALA A 98 58.99 -12.46 -22.65
N LEU A 99 59.42 -12.82 -21.46
CA LEU A 99 58.81 -13.84 -20.62
C LEU A 99 58.57 -13.30 -19.19
N GLY A 100 57.31 -13.30 -18.72
CA GLY A 100 56.99 -13.14 -17.31
C GLY A 100 56.84 -14.50 -16.65
N ILE A 101 57.41 -14.65 -15.47
CA ILE A 101 57.30 -15.90 -14.69
C ILE A 101 56.54 -15.57 -13.41
N ASP A 102 55.27 -16.02 -13.34
CA ASP A 102 54.36 -15.83 -12.22
C ASP A 102 54.59 -16.95 -11.19
N MET A 103 55.80 -16.97 -10.65
CA MET A 103 56.20 -17.90 -9.58
C MET A 103 57.22 -17.19 -8.65
N LEU A 104 57.11 -17.45 -7.36
CA LEU A 104 57.97 -16.88 -6.34
C LEU A 104 59.19 -17.81 -6.09
N PHE A 105 60.38 -17.32 -6.33
CA PHE A 105 61.63 -18.03 -6.09
C PHE A 105 62.27 -17.60 -4.75
N ALA A 106 61.59 -17.89 -3.63
CA ALA A 106 61.95 -17.39 -2.29
C ALA A 106 63.00 -18.26 -1.56
N ALA A 107 63.02 -19.56 -1.81
CA ALA A 107 63.97 -20.48 -1.17
C ALA A 107 64.92 -21.13 -2.17
N PRO A 108 66.21 -21.35 -1.89
CA PRO A 108 67.14 -22.05 -2.77
C PRO A 108 66.72 -23.51 -2.99
N GLN A 109 67.05 -24.06 -4.17
CA GLN A 109 67.02 -25.49 -4.49
C GLN A 109 68.41 -26.08 -4.52
N THR A 110 68.74 -26.90 -5.52
CA THR A 110 70.10 -27.37 -5.69
C THR A 110 70.98 -26.26 -6.29
N PRO A 111 72.24 -26.12 -5.89
CA PRO A 111 73.13 -25.10 -6.43
C PRO A 111 73.25 -25.14 -7.95
N GLU A 112 73.21 -26.32 -8.54
CA GLU A 112 73.31 -26.54 -9.99
C GLU A 112 72.06 -26.04 -10.71
N ASP A 113 70.86 -26.33 -10.16
CA ASP A 113 69.59 -25.87 -10.74
C ASP A 113 69.43 -24.35 -10.61
N ASP A 114 69.84 -23.77 -9.48
CA ASP A 114 69.81 -22.35 -9.23
C ASP A 114 70.78 -21.61 -10.16
N ALA A 115 71.98 -22.15 -10.35
CA ALA A 115 72.97 -21.58 -11.27
C ALA A 115 72.51 -21.65 -12.74
N ALA A 116 71.87 -22.76 -13.14
CA ALA A 116 71.31 -22.91 -14.49
C ALA A 116 70.26 -21.84 -14.78
N LEU A 117 69.32 -21.64 -13.84
CA LEU A 117 68.28 -20.60 -14.03
C LEU A 117 68.89 -19.18 -13.99
N ALA A 118 69.83 -18.92 -13.06
CA ALA A 118 70.54 -17.64 -12.99
C ALA A 118 71.24 -17.27 -14.30
N GLN A 119 71.87 -18.27 -14.95
CA GLN A 119 72.48 -18.09 -16.26
C GLN A 119 71.47 -17.82 -17.36
N ALA A 120 70.35 -18.56 -17.43
CA ALA A 120 69.31 -18.35 -18.43
C ALA A 120 68.67 -16.97 -18.30
N LEU A 121 68.47 -16.46 -17.07
CA LEU A 121 67.93 -15.13 -16.79
C LEU A 121 68.84 -13.98 -17.30
N GLN A 122 70.11 -14.23 -17.52
CA GLN A 122 71.09 -13.26 -18.12
C GLN A 122 71.15 -13.36 -19.63
N GLY A 123 70.36 -14.23 -20.25
CA GLY A 123 70.27 -14.44 -21.68
C GLY A 123 69.74 -13.22 -22.45
N ARG A 124 69.49 -13.40 -23.75
CA ARG A 124 68.98 -12.34 -24.63
C ARG A 124 67.51 -12.05 -24.40
N LEU A 125 66.73 -13.02 -23.98
CA LEU A 125 65.29 -12.84 -23.70
C LEU A 125 65.10 -12.01 -22.42
N PRO A 126 64.40 -10.87 -22.46
CA PRO A 126 64.01 -10.17 -21.23
C PRO A 126 63.06 -11.05 -20.40
N VAL A 127 63.48 -11.39 -19.18
CA VAL A 127 62.67 -12.17 -18.24
C VAL A 127 62.29 -11.31 -17.03
N VAL A 128 61.06 -11.38 -16.60
CA VAL A 128 60.51 -10.72 -15.41
C VAL A 128 59.99 -11.75 -14.46
N LEU A 129 60.51 -11.77 -13.22
CA LEU A 129 60.09 -12.70 -12.16
C LEU A 129 59.03 -12.06 -11.29
N ALA A 130 58.12 -12.88 -10.78
CA ALA A 130 57.12 -12.44 -9.81
C ALA A 130 57.73 -12.03 -8.48
N THR A 131 57.22 -10.96 -7.89
CA THR A 131 57.46 -10.60 -6.50
C THR A 131 56.12 -10.37 -5.79
N ALA A 132 56.02 -10.67 -4.52
CA ALA A 132 54.84 -10.46 -3.69
C ALA A 132 55.21 -9.80 -2.37
N GLU A 133 54.34 -9.03 -1.82
CA GLU A 133 54.41 -8.52 -0.47
C GLU A 133 53.53 -9.37 0.43
N VAL A 134 54.09 -9.91 1.51
CA VAL A 134 53.37 -10.69 2.50
C VAL A 134 53.14 -9.87 3.76
N ALA A 135 51.92 -9.91 4.28
CA ALA A 135 51.63 -9.28 5.55
C ALA A 135 52.26 -10.12 6.69
N VAL A 136 53.20 -9.51 7.41
CA VAL A 136 53.84 -10.17 8.55
C VAL A 136 53.22 -9.61 9.84
N PRO A 137 52.76 -10.46 10.78
CA PRO A 137 52.31 -10.01 12.07
C PRO A 137 53.43 -9.30 12.83
N SER A 138 53.20 -8.08 13.28
CA SER A 138 54.18 -7.33 14.11
C SER A 138 53.52 -6.93 15.42
N SER A 139 54.29 -7.02 16.51
CA SER A 139 53.88 -6.57 17.83
C SER A 139 53.79 -5.06 18.00
N GLN A 140 54.31 -4.30 17.06
CA GLN A 140 54.39 -2.81 17.13
C GLN A 140 53.50 -2.08 16.13
N VAL A 141 53.09 -2.74 15.03
CA VAL A 141 52.23 -2.17 13.99
C VAL A 141 51.26 -3.24 13.54
N ALA A 142 49.98 -2.88 13.36
CA ALA A 142 48.91 -3.85 13.09
C ALA A 142 49.12 -4.67 11.80
N GLN A 143 49.84 -4.14 10.81
CA GLN A 143 50.27 -4.89 9.62
C GLN A 143 51.59 -4.33 9.09
N TYR A 144 52.58 -5.20 8.96
CA TYR A 144 53.82 -4.90 8.27
C TYR A 144 53.89 -5.71 6.97
N ARG A 145 54.07 -5.06 5.82
CA ARG A 145 54.24 -5.73 4.53
C ARG A 145 55.70 -5.89 4.24
N GLN A 146 56.14 -7.08 3.96
CA GLN A 146 57.52 -7.41 3.60
C GLN A 146 57.53 -8.06 2.22
N THR A 147 58.39 -7.54 1.33
CA THR A 147 58.64 -8.18 0.03
C THR A 147 59.31 -9.53 0.24
N VAL A 148 58.78 -10.56 -0.42
CA VAL A 148 59.38 -11.89 -0.39
C VAL A 148 60.75 -11.84 -1.07
N PRO A 149 61.85 -12.14 -0.39
CA PRO A 149 63.19 -12.11 -0.99
C PRO A 149 63.29 -13.20 -2.07
N SER A 150 63.97 -12.84 -3.18
CA SER A 150 64.25 -13.83 -4.24
C SER A 150 65.70 -14.28 -4.17
N VAL A 151 65.94 -15.52 -4.54
CA VAL A 151 67.30 -16.08 -4.69
C VAL A 151 68.02 -15.52 -5.94
N PHE A 152 67.32 -14.76 -6.78
CA PHE A 152 67.83 -14.11 -7.99
C PHE A 152 67.79 -12.58 -7.86
N PRO A 153 68.61 -11.94 -7.01
CA PRO A 153 68.48 -10.51 -6.67
C PRO A 153 68.73 -9.57 -7.84
N HIS A 154 69.39 -10.01 -8.91
CA HIS A 154 69.71 -9.21 -10.11
C HIS A 154 68.66 -9.36 -11.23
N ALA A 155 67.62 -10.17 -11.02
CA ALA A 155 66.53 -10.30 -11.98
C ALA A 155 65.64 -9.04 -12.02
N ARG A 156 64.87 -8.88 -13.07
CA ARG A 156 63.78 -7.88 -13.11
C ARG A 156 62.58 -8.45 -12.38
N PHE A 157 61.92 -7.62 -11.55
CA PHE A 157 60.79 -8.06 -10.76
C PHE A 157 59.53 -7.28 -11.13
N GLY A 158 58.41 -8.01 -11.13
CA GLY A 158 57.07 -7.42 -11.24
C GLY A 158 56.16 -7.97 -10.15
N SER A 159 55.41 -7.11 -9.50
CA SER A 159 54.50 -7.51 -8.42
C SER A 159 53.27 -8.23 -8.99
N VAL A 160 52.95 -9.36 -8.38
CA VAL A 160 51.76 -10.16 -8.66
C VAL A 160 50.61 -9.90 -7.65
N ALA A 161 50.71 -8.80 -6.89
CA ALA A 161 49.69 -8.41 -5.96
C ALA A 161 48.41 -8.00 -6.69
N VAL A 162 47.31 -8.69 -6.35
CA VAL A 162 45.96 -8.37 -6.81
C VAL A 162 45.07 -8.21 -5.59
N GLU A 163 44.08 -7.34 -5.67
CA GLU A 163 43.16 -7.03 -4.55
C GLU A 163 41.73 -7.37 -4.97
N PRO A 164 41.21 -8.55 -4.55
CA PRO A 164 39.81 -8.86 -4.71
C PRO A 164 38.94 -7.86 -3.93
N ASP A 165 37.75 -7.58 -4.43
CA ASP A 165 36.74 -6.80 -3.70
C ASP A 165 36.28 -7.57 -2.46
N GLY A 166 35.55 -6.92 -1.54
CA GLY A 166 35.09 -7.52 -0.29
C GLY A 166 34.19 -8.74 -0.42
N ASP A 167 33.76 -9.11 -1.61
CA ASP A 167 33.03 -10.34 -1.95
C ASP A 167 33.93 -11.44 -2.56
N GLY A 168 35.25 -11.21 -2.60
CA GLY A 168 36.21 -12.15 -3.14
C GLY A 168 36.35 -12.14 -4.67
N VAL A 169 35.59 -11.29 -5.38
CA VAL A 169 35.64 -11.19 -6.84
C VAL A 169 36.67 -10.16 -7.27
N LEU A 170 37.53 -10.54 -8.20
CA LEU A 170 38.58 -9.68 -8.72
C LEU A 170 38.07 -8.85 -9.90
N ARG A 171 37.85 -7.56 -9.65
CA ARG A 171 37.36 -6.61 -10.67
C ARG A 171 38.37 -5.54 -11.00
N ARG A 172 39.21 -5.14 -10.03
CA ARG A 172 40.11 -4.00 -10.15
C ARG A 172 41.38 -4.35 -10.89
N ALA A 173 41.84 -3.41 -11.70
CA ALA A 173 43.12 -3.52 -12.37
C ALA A 173 44.25 -3.36 -11.37
N PRO A 174 45.34 -4.19 -11.43
CA PRO A 174 46.56 -3.94 -10.68
C PRO A 174 47.26 -2.68 -11.27
N ALA A 175 47.07 -1.52 -10.59
CA ALA A 175 47.39 -0.20 -11.14
C ALA A 175 48.77 0.33 -10.74
N HIS A 176 49.49 -0.33 -9.83
CA HIS A 176 50.78 0.15 -9.36
C HIS A 176 51.88 -0.01 -10.40
N ASP A 177 52.89 0.86 -10.37
CA ASP A 177 53.94 0.93 -11.37
C ASP A 177 54.79 -0.33 -11.49
N ALA A 178 54.96 -1.05 -10.40
CA ALA A 178 55.70 -2.33 -10.34
C ALA A 178 54.84 -3.55 -10.70
N ALA A 179 53.60 -3.42 -11.17
CA ALA A 179 52.77 -4.58 -11.55
C ALA A 179 53.45 -5.44 -12.62
N LEU A 180 53.38 -6.77 -12.48
CA LEU A 180 54.03 -7.74 -13.37
C LEU A 180 53.71 -7.43 -14.86
N TRP A 181 52.45 -7.21 -15.20
CA TRP A 181 52.00 -6.96 -16.55
C TRP A 181 52.69 -5.71 -17.16
N ARG A 182 52.89 -4.65 -16.34
CA ARG A 182 53.46 -3.38 -16.78
C ARG A 182 54.98 -3.48 -16.99
N VAL A 183 55.69 -4.08 -16.01
CA VAL A 183 57.14 -4.32 -16.12
C VAL A 183 57.43 -5.24 -17.32
N LEU A 184 56.57 -6.27 -17.52
CA LEU A 184 56.73 -7.20 -18.64
C LEU A 184 56.49 -6.51 -20.00
N ALA A 185 55.48 -5.64 -20.13
CA ALA A 185 55.25 -4.86 -21.34
C ALA A 185 56.46 -3.97 -21.67
N GLN A 186 57.00 -3.29 -20.66
CA GLN A 186 58.24 -2.46 -20.80
C GLN A 186 59.43 -3.31 -21.20
N ALA A 187 59.63 -4.47 -20.60
CA ALA A 187 60.72 -5.39 -20.92
C ALA A 187 60.63 -5.92 -22.35
N ALA A 188 59.39 -6.09 -22.88
CA ALA A 188 59.13 -6.47 -24.25
C ALA A 188 59.30 -5.28 -25.25
N GLY A 189 59.60 -4.07 -24.79
CA GLY A 189 59.68 -2.86 -25.61
C GLY A 189 58.34 -2.43 -26.19
N ARG A 190 57.21 -2.79 -25.55
CA ARG A 190 55.87 -2.47 -26.02
C ARG A 190 55.27 -1.32 -25.19
N ALA A 191 54.64 -0.38 -25.91
CA ALA A 191 53.88 0.67 -25.26
C ALA A 191 52.61 0.06 -24.64
N ALA A 192 52.38 0.33 -23.37
CA ALA A 192 51.18 -0.09 -22.66
C ALA A 192 50.49 1.12 -22.03
N THR A 193 49.19 1.18 -22.14
CA THR A 193 48.38 2.25 -21.58
C THR A 193 48.16 1.99 -20.10
N PRO A 194 48.53 2.91 -19.19
CA PRO A 194 48.27 2.74 -17.77
C PRO A 194 46.77 2.75 -17.48
N PRO A 195 46.30 1.97 -16.48
CA PRO A 195 44.93 2.02 -16.09
C PRO A 195 44.60 3.38 -15.49
N PRO A 196 43.45 3.98 -15.83
CA PRO A 196 42.93 5.15 -15.12
C PRO A 196 42.63 4.82 -13.64
N GLU A 197 42.50 5.87 -12.83
CA GLU A 197 42.19 5.70 -11.41
C GLU A 197 40.90 4.89 -11.22
N GLY A 198 40.95 3.88 -10.37
CA GLY A 198 39.85 2.97 -10.10
C GLY A 198 39.46 2.06 -11.26
N ALA A 199 40.29 1.94 -12.30
CA ALA A 199 39.96 1.11 -13.46
C ALA A 199 39.65 -0.35 -13.09
N LEU A 200 38.74 -0.92 -13.87
CA LEU A 200 38.37 -2.32 -13.76
C LEU A 200 38.96 -3.12 -14.93
N LEU A 201 39.28 -4.38 -14.67
CA LEU A 201 39.68 -5.33 -15.69
C LEU A 201 38.55 -5.59 -16.67
N ARG A 202 38.86 -5.56 -17.95
CA ARG A 202 37.97 -6.05 -18.99
C ARG A 202 38.25 -7.54 -19.20
N TYR A 203 37.35 -8.38 -18.73
CA TYR A 203 37.39 -9.80 -19.02
C TYR A 203 36.79 -10.08 -20.39
N TYR A 204 37.26 -11.14 -21.04
CA TYR A 204 36.89 -11.51 -22.40
C TYR A 204 36.00 -12.74 -22.44
N ALA A 205 35.29 -12.93 -23.54
CA ALA A 205 34.36 -14.03 -23.74
C ALA A 205 35.05 -15.38 -23.48
N PRO A 206 34.49 -16.23 -22.62
CA PRO A 206 35.12 -17.51 -22.22
C PRO A 206 35.18 -18.53 -23.36
N GLU A 207 34.34 -18.36 -24.40
CA GLU A 207 34.32 -19.24 -25.58
C GLU A 207 35.60 -19.10 -26.42
N LEU A 208 36.34 -17.99 -26.29
CA LEU A 208 37.60 -17.75 -26.97
C LEU A 208 38.72 -17.60 -25.92
N PRO A 209 39.24 -18.71 -25.42
CA PRO A 209 40.25 -18.70 -24.35
C PRO A 209 41.49 -17.93 -24.76
N LEU A 210 42.28 -17.49 -23.77
CA LEU A 210 43.57 -16.84 -24.02
C LEU A 210 44.47 -17.80 -24.82
N PRO A 211 45.30 -17.29 -25.76
CA PRO A 211 46.30 -18.11 -26.42
C PRO A 211 47.14 -18.83 -25.39
N TYR A 212 47.18 -20.15 -25.46
CA TYR A 212 47.68 -21.00 -24.44
C TYR A 212 48.62 -22.08 -25.01
N ALA A 213 49.71 -22.32 -24.35
CA ALA A 213 50.55 -23.48 -24.58
C ALA A 213 50.81 -24.22 -23.27
N HIS A 214 50.81 -25.51 -23.32
CA HIS A 214 51.22 -26.31 -22.19
C HIS A 214 52.71 -26.11 -21.90
N TYR A 215 53.15 -26.19 -20.65
CA TYR A 215 54.54 -26.05 -20.27
C TYR A 215 55.48 -26.95 -21.08
N THR A 216 55.08 -28.21 -21.29
CA THR A 216 55.85 -29.21 -22.09
C THR A 216 55.94 -28.82 -23.55
N GLN A 217 54.90 -28.16 -24.11
CA GLN A 217 54.95 -27.64 -25.49
C GLN A 217 55.95 -26.45 -25.62
N ALA A 218 56.01 -25.63 -24.58
CA ALA A 218 56.93 -24.52 -24.55
C ALA A 218 58.40 -24.94 -24.32
N LEU A 219 58.63 -26.12 -23.72
CA LEU A 219 59.96 -26.74 -23.63
C LEU A 219 60.51 -27.20 -25.00
N GLU A 220 59.65 -27.69 -25.89
CA GLU A 220 60.03 -28.17 -27.22
C GLU A 220 59.23 -27.41 -28.32
N PRO A 221 59.31 -26.10 -28.45
CA PRO A 221 58.40 -25.32 -29.26
C PRO A 221 58.51 -25.65 -30.75
N THR A 222 59.66 -25.99 -31.24
CA THR A 222 59.90 -26.37 -32.63
C THR A 222 59.24 -27.70 -33.04
N ARG A 223 59.01 -28.58 -32.04
CA ARG A 223 58.41 -29.89 -32.24
C ARG A 223 56.92 -29.90 -31.98
N MET A 224 56.48 -29.15 -30.97
CA MET A 224 55.15 -29.28 -30.37
C MET A 224 54.21 -28.11 -30.76
N LEU A 225 54.74 -27.00 -31.25
CA LEU A 225 53.95 -25.82 -31.66
C LEU A 225 54.09 -25.55 -33.13
N ALA A 226 53.11 -24.80 -33.72
CA ALA A 226 53.20 -24.36 -35.07
C ALA A 226 54.44 -23.45 -35.31
N PRO A 227 55.07 -23.50 -36.48
CA PRO A 227 56.18 -22.64 -36.78
C PRO A 227 55.85 -21.13 -36.55
N GLY A 228 56.71 -20.45 -35.81
CA GLY A 228 56.48 -19.02 -35.46
C GLY A 228 55.42 -18.77 -34.39
N ALA A 229 54.87 -19.79 -33.77
CA ALA A 229 53.81 -19.58 -32.74
C ALA A 229 54.22 -18.69 -31.57
N LEU A 230 55.50 -18.66 -31.21
CA LEU A 230 56.05 -17.85 -30.13
C LEU A 230 56.73 -16.57 -30.64
N GLN A 231 56.94 -16.41 -31.95
CA GLN A 231 57.75 -15.34 -32.50
C GLN A 231 57.11 -13.96 -32.22
N GLY A 232 57.90 -13.08 -31.59
CA GLY A 232 57.46 -11.71 -31.25
C GLY A 232 56.36 -11.66 -30.19
N ARG A 233 55.94 -12.76 -29.59
CA ARG A 233 54.93 -12.79 -28.53
C ARG A 233 55.53 -12.52 -27.16
N VAL A 234 54.70 -11.92 -26.28
CA VAL A 234 54.98 -11.74 -24.87
C VAL A 234 54.36 -12.95 -24.14
N LEU A 235 55.20 -13.72 -23.44
CA LEU A 235 54.81 -14.93 -22.77
C LEU A 235 54.58 -14.69 -21.29
N LEU A 236 53.61 -15.34 -20.70
CA LEU A 236 53.36 -15.41 -19.25
C LEU A 236 53.36 -16.87 -18.85
N LEU A 237 54.31 -17.27 -18.03
CA LEU A 237 54.41 -18.61 -17.42
C LEU A 237 53.85 -18.54 -16.01
N GLY A 238 52.93 -19.43 -15.68
CA GLY A 238 52.43 -19.60 -14.31
C GLY A 238 51.69 -20.91 -14.11
N GLN A 239 51.35 -21.20 -12.87
CA GLN A 239 50.60 -22.38 -12.51
C GLN A 239 49.14 -22.21 -12.96
N ASN A 240 48.60 -23.25 -13.62
CA ASN A 240 47.20 -23.30 -14.05
C ASN A 240 46.63 -24.67 -13.74
N THR A 241 46.62 -25.01 -12.46
CA THR A 241 46.02 -26.26 -11.96
C THR A 241 44.81 -25.95 -11.10
N PRO A 242 43.69 -26.68 -11.23
CA PRO A 242 42.50 -26.47 -10.39
C PRO A 242 42.64 -27.03 -8.98
N VAL A 243 43.76 -27.71 -8.70
CA VAL A 243 44.00 -28.39 -7.42
C VAL A 243 44.60 -27.39 -6.43
N ASP A 244 44.10 -27.40 -5.19
CA ASP A 244 44.59 -26.71 -3.99
C ASP A 244 44.08 -25.32 -3.65
N GLY A 245 43.19 -24.69 -4.41
CA GLY A 245 42.54 -23.41 -4.04
C GLY A 245 43.53 -22.23 -3.83
N VAL A 246 44.81 -22.43 -4.10
CA VAL A 246 45.86 -21.42 -4.03
C VAL A 246 45.95 -20.76 -5.42
N ASP A 247 45.97 -19.43 -5.44
CA ASP A 247 46.07 -18.62 -6.65
C ASP A 247 44.90 -18.78 -7.65
N GLN A 248 43.68 -18.97 -7.09
CA GLN A 248 42.43 -19.03 -7.86
C GLN A 248 41.53 -17.85 -7.49
N PHE A 249 41.06 -17.09 -8.49
CA PHE A 249 40.28 -15.89 -8.28
C PHE A 249 38.91 -16.01 -8.95
N ALA A 250 37.86 -15.70 -8.19
CA ALA A 250 36.54 -15.43 -8.80
C ALA A 250 36.61 -14.15 -9.63
N THR A 251 36.03 -14.19 -10.83
CA THR A 251 35.98 -13.03 -11.74
C THR A 251 34.52 -12.68 -12.02
N PRO A 252 34.18 -11.53 -12.56
CA PRO A 252 32.82 -11.18 -12.95
C PRO A 252 32.08 -12.26 -13.75
N LEU A 253 32.82 -13.04 -14.56
CA LEU A 253 32.25 -14.12 -15.40
C LEU A 253 31.61 -15.27 -14.60
N HIS A 254 31.89 -15.37 -13.30
CA HIS A 254 31.33 -16.42 -12.43
C HIS A 254 29.80 -16.37 -12.37
N VAL A 255 29.18 -15.21 -12.58
CA VAL A 255 27.70 -15.04 -12.55
C VAL A 255 27.03 -15.89 -13.62
N LEU A 256 27.68 -16.12 -14.75
CA LEU A 256 27.19 -17.03 -15.82
C LEU A 256 27.78 -18.43 -15.75
N GLY A 257 28.37 -18.82 -14.61
CA GLY A 257 28.83 -20.17 -14.36
C GLY A 257 30.29 -20.45 -14.79
N ALA A 258 31.08 -19.40 -15.14
CA ALA A 258 32.50 -19.59 -15.36
C ALA A 258 33.21 -19.93 -14.05
N GLY A 259 34.10 -20.90 -14.07
CA GLY A 259 34.93 -21.26 -12.90
C GLY A 259 35.91 -20.14 -12.51
N PRO A 260 36.58 -20.29 -11.35
CA PRO A 260 37.64 -19.36 -10.96
C PRO A 260 38.80 -19.42 -11.96
N GLN A 261 39.53 -18.32 -12.09
CA GLN A 261 40.66 -18.20 -12.98
C GLN A 261 41.97 -18.18 -12.18
N SER A 262 43.00 -18.83 -12.70
CA SER A 262 44.33 -18.79 -12.08
C SER A 262 44.97 -17.39 -12.19
N GLY A 263 45.86 -17.03 -11.26
CA GLY A 263 46.54 -15.74 -11.23
C GLY A 263 47.22 -15.40 -12.52
N VAL A 264 47.90 -16.38 -13.15
CA VAL A 264 48.53 -16.17 -14.44
C VAL A 264 47.58 -15.70 -15.56
N LEU A 265 46.32 -16.22 -15.56
CA LEU A 265 45.31 -15.78 -16.53
C LEU A 265 44.79 -14.36 -16.22
N VAL A 266 44.72 -13.98 -14.96
CA VAL A 266 44.41 -12.64 -14.51
C VAL A 266 45.49 -11.64 -14.94
N HIS A 267 46.79 -12.00 -14.72
CA HIS A 267 47.90 -11.17 -15.16
C HIS A 267 47.99 -11.06 -16.68
N ALA A 268 47.67 -12.12 -17.42
CA ALA A 268 47.57 -12.09 -18.85
C ALA A 268 46.42 -11.17 -19.32
N THR A 269 45.28 -11.20 -18.66
CA THR A 269 44.16 -10.29 -18.93
C THR A 269 44.57 -8.85 -18.69
N ALA A 270 45.25 -8.53 -17.58
CA ALA A 270 45.78 -7.20 -17.28
C ALA A 270 46.81 -6.73 -18.33
N LEU A 271 47.70 -7.63 -18.79
CA LEU A 271 48.65 -7.33 -19.85
C LEU A 271 47.96 -7.00 -21.18
N ILE A 272 46.93 -7.78 -21.54
CA ILE A 272 46.16 -7.54 -22.75
C ILE A 272 45.44 -6.20 -22.67
N ASN A 273 44.75 -5.91 -21.54
CA ASN A 273 44.10 -4.63 -21.33
C ASN A 273 45.08 -3.45 -21.44
N GLY A 274 46.28 -3.58 -20.87
CA GLY A 274 47.32 -2.58 -20.94
C GLY A 274 47.83 -2.35 -22.36
N LEU A 275 48.11 -3.40 -23.13
CA LEU A 275 48.60 -3.34 -24.52
C LEU A 275 47.52 -2.84 -25.51
N ALA A 276 46.25 -3.20 -25.26
CA ALA A 276 45.13 -2.74 -26.08
C ALA A 276 44.58 -1.37 -25.64
N GLY A 277 44.92 -0.90 -24.44
CA GLY A 277 44.30 0.29 -23.86
C GLY A 277 42.82 0.08 -23.49
N ASP A 278 42.42 -1.15 -23.23
CA ASP A 278 41.04 -1.61 -23.15
C ASP A 278 40.55 -1.71 -21.68
N TRP A 279 40.86 -0.70 -20.87
CA TRP A 279 40.41 -0.64 -19.48
C TRP A 279 38.97 -0.17 -19.38
N ILE A 280 38.22 -0.70 -18.37
CA ILE A 280 36.91 -0.17 -18.02
C ILE A 280 37.09 0.96 -17.00
N ARG A 281 36.60 2.16 -17.34
CA ARG A 281 36.62 3.34 -16.48
C ARG A 281 35.36 3.43 -15.67
N PRO A 282 35.39 3.48 -14.33
CA PRO A 282 34.19 3.74 -13.55
C PRO A 282 33.74 5.20 -13.74
N ALA A 283 32.44 5.42 -13.99
CA ALA A 283 31.89 6.75 -13.99
C ALA A 283 31.89 7.35 -12.58
N HIS A 284 32.05 8.67 -12.49
CA HIS A 284 31.91 9.33 -11.19
C HIS A 284 30.52 9.10 -10.62
N PRO A 285 30.35 8.73 -9.33
CA PRO A 285 29.05 8.33 -8.73
C PRO A 285 27.93 9.36 -8.89
N LEU A 286 28.26 10.64 -8.97
CA LEU A 286 27.29 11.72 -9.21
C LEU A 286 26.61 11.63 -10.58
N GLY A 287 27.25 11.06 -11.61
CA GLY A 287 26.68 10.96 -12.94
C GLY A 287 25.41 10.12 -12.97
N PRO A 288 25.46 8.82 -12.61
CA PRO A 288 24.27 7.97 -12.50
C PRO A 288 23.22 8.50 -11.53
N PHE A 289 23.64 9.16 -10.43
CA PHE A 289 22.71 9.78 -9.49
C PHE A 289 21.94 10.95 -10.12
N LEU A 290 22.62 11.85 -10.81
CA LEU A 290 21.99 12.98 -11.52
C LEU A 290 21.05 12.51 -12.64
N GLN A 291 21.43 11.44 -13.34
CA GLN A 291 20.54 10.79 -14.30
C GLN A 291 19.24 10.28 -13.62
N ALA A 292 19.36 9.68 -12.45
CA ALA A 292 18.20 9.22 -11.67
C ALA A 292 17.31 10.40 -11.24
N VAL A 293 17.91 11.49 -10.74
CA VAL A 293 17.19 12.72 -10.37
C VAL A 293 16.43 13.29 -11.57
N LEU A 294 17.07 13.34 -12.74
CA LEU A 294 16.43 13.82 -13.97
C LEU A 294 15.27 12.91 -14.39
N ALA A 295 15.46 11.59 -14.38
CA ALA A 295 14.42 10.63 -14.74
C ALA A 295 13.20 10.72 -13.81
N VAL A 296 13.43 10.77 -12.50
CA VAL A 296 12.36 10.95 -11.50
C VAL A 296 11.68 12.31 -11.70
N GLY A 297 12.43 13.38 -11.95
CA GLY A 297 11.89 14.72 -12.20
C GLY A 297 10.99 14.76 -13.43
N VAL A 298 11.40 14.13 -14.53
CA VAL A 298 10.61 14.02 -15.78
C VAL A 298 9.31 13.26 -15.52
N VAL A 299 9.38 12.08 -14.88
CA VAL A 299 8.18 11.29 -14.54
C VAL A 299 7.27 12.09 -13.63
N ALA A 300 7.81 12.69 -12.58
CA ALA A 300 7.05 13.47 -11.62
C ALA A 300 6.36 14.69 -12.27
N ALA A 301 7.01 15.38 -13.20
CA ALA A 301 6.42 16.50 -13.94
C ALA A 301 5.27 16.05 -14.86
N LEU A 302 5.44 14.94 -15.56
CA LEU A 302 4.44 14.42 -16.50
C LEU A 302 3.27 13.72 -15.81
N THR A 303 3.47 13.09 -14.65
CA THR A 303 2.40 12.46 -13.85
C THR A 303 1.39 13.48 -13.31
N ARG A 304 1.70 14.76 -13.33
CA ARG A 304 0.72 15.83 -13.02
C ARG A 304 -0.38 15.92 -14.08
N ARG A 305 -0.05 15.65 -15.35
CA ARG A 305 -0.98 15.69 -16.48
C ARG A 305 -1.49 14.31 -16.88
N TRP A 306 -0.66 13.28 -16.70
CA TRP A 306 -0.92 11.90 -17.10
C TRP A 306 -1.10 11.02 -15.87
N ARG A 307 -2.24 10.35 -15.77
CA ARG A 307 -2.55 9.43 -14.67
C ARG A 307 -2.52 7.97 -15.13
N GLY A 308 -2.22 7.05 -14.21
CA GLY A 308 -2.32 5.62 -14.45
C GLY A 308 -1.30 5.06 -15.44
N ALA A 309 -1.77 4.31 -16.44
CA ALA A 309 -0.94 3.52 -17.35
C ALA A 309 0.13 4.31 -18.12
N ARG A 310 -0.14 5.57 -18.49
CA ARG A 310 0.83 6.41 -19.25
C ARG A 310 2.07 6.75 -18.42
N ALA A 311 1.90 7.00 -17.13
CA ALA A 311 3.02 7.27 -16.23
C ALA A 311 3.87 6.02 -16.00
N ALA A 312 3.24 4.86 -15.83
CA ALA A 312 3.92 3.58 -15.72
C ALA A 312 4.72 3.24 -17.00
N TRP A 313 4.12 3.45 -18.17
CA TRP A 313 4.78 3.26 -19.46
C TRP A 313 6.03 4.16 -19.60
N LEU A 314 5.93 5.45 -19.27
CA LEU A 314 7.08 6.35 -19.32
C LEU A 314 8.20 5.89 -18.40
N SER A 315 7.87 5.46 -17.19
CA SER A 315 8.89 4.96 -16.26
C SER A 315 9.55 3.68 -16.75
N ALA A 316 8.78 2.78 -17.35
CA ALA A 316 9.32 1.57 -17.96
C ALA A 316 10.27 1.89 -19.13
N VAL A 317 9.91 2.87 -19.96
CA VAL A 317 10.78 3.34 -21.05
C VAL A 317 12.06 3.95 -20.51
N LEU A 318 11.99 4.83 -19.50
CA LEU A 318 13.19 5.44 -18.90
C LEU A 318 14.06 4.41 -18.18
N ALA A 319 13.47 3.42 -17.53
CA ALA A 319 14.19 2.29 -16.93
C ALA A 319 14.92 1.48 -18.00
N LEU A 320 14.25 1.14 -19.09
CA LEU A 320 14.85 0.43 -20.22
C LEU A 320 16.00 1.22 -20.85
N LEU A 321 15.80 2.54 -21.06
CA LEU A 321 16.84 3.42 -21.59
C LEU A 321 18.05 3.52 -20.65
N ALA A 322 17.83 3.51 -19.32
CA ALA A 322 18.93 3.51 -18.36
C ALA A 322 19.75 2.21 -18.44
N VAL A 323 19.08 1.06 -18.51
CA VAL A 323 19.74 -0.25 -18.65
C VAL A 323 20.48 -0.34 -19.99
N ALA A 324 19.83 0.02 -21.10
CA ALA A 324 20.44 0.02 -22.42
C ALA A 324 21.63 0.99 -22.50
N GLY A 325 21.50 2.16 -21.87
CA GLY A 325 22.59 3.14 -21.78
C GLY A 325 23.79 2.61 -20.98
N GLY A 326 23.54 1.94 -19.84
CA GLY A 326 24.58 1.28 -19.05
C GLY A 326 25.28 0.15 -19.81
N TRP A 327 24.50 -0.67 -20.53
CA TRP A 327 25.03 -1.68 -21.45
C TRP A 327 25.96 -1.07 -22.51
N TRP A 328 25.49 -0.05 -23.24
CA TRP A 328 26.26 0.63 -24.27
C TRP A 328 27.52 1.32 -23.70
N ALA A 329 27.41 1.95 -22.54
CA ALA A 329 28.52 2.56 -21.85
C ALA A 329 29.60 1.51 -21.51
N LEU A 330 29.21 0.35 -21.00
CA LEU A 330 30.15 -0.71 -20.65
C LEU A 330 30.86 -1.30 -21.87
N VAL A 331 30.15 -1.50 -22.97
CA VAL A 331 30.76 -1.87 -24.26
C VAL A 331 31.78 -0.85 -24.70
N ALA A 332 31.52 0.44 -24.51
CA ALA A 332 32.44 1.55 -24.81
C ALA A 332 33.56 1.74 -23.78
N GLY A 333 33.65 0.89 -22.75
CA GLY A 333 34.71 0.99 -21.73
C GLY A 333 34.40 1.93 -20.57
N LEU A 334 33.11 2.28 -20.37
CA LEU A 334 32.69 3.15 -19.28
C LEU A 334 31.69 2.38 -18.40
N TRP A 335 32.00 2.15 -17.12
CA TRP A 335 31.03 1.61 -16.17
C TRP A 335 30.06 2.70 -15.70
N TRP A 336 28.79 2.58 -16.16
CA TRP A 336 27.72 3.49 -15.82
C TRP A 336 26.53 2.70 -15.26
N SER A 337 26.30 2.77 -13.95
CA SER A 337 25.25 2.00 -13.28
C SER A 337 23.85 2.54 -13.61
N ALA A 338 22.93 1.67 -14.01
CA ALA A 338 21.51 1.98 -14.17
C ALA A 338 20.74 1.90 -12.85
N LEU A 339 21.31 1.24 -11.84
CA LEU A 339 20.65 0.95 -10.57
C LEU A 339 20.08 2.20 -9.86
N PRO A 340 20.79 3.37 -9.80
CA PRO A 340 20.21 4.57 -9.20
C PRO A 340 18.92 5.02 -9.89
N THR A 341 18.86 4.93 -11.22
CA THR A 341 17.66 5.30 -11.99
C THR A 341 16.51 4.35 -11.73
N LEU A 342 16.76 3.04 -11.73
CA LEU A 342 15.76 2.02 -11.43
C LEU A 342 15.19 2.19 -10.02
N ALA A 343 16.07 2.35 -9.03
CA ALA A 343 15.69 2.57 -7.64
C ALA A 343 14.90 3.88 -7.46
N GLY A 344 15.34 4.98 -8.09
CA GLY A 344 14.66 6.27 -8.02
C GLY A 344 13.25 6.22 -8.59
N LEU A 345 13.06 5.59 -9.74
CA LEU A 345 11.74 5.37 -10.35
C LEU A 345 10.85 4.49 -9.47
N ALA A 346 11.39 3.38 -8.95
CA ALA A 346 10.65 2.50 -8.05
C ALA A 346 10.22 3.22 -6.76
N LEU A 347 11.12 3.98 -6.13
CA LEU A 347 10.82 4.79 -4.95
C LEU A 347 9.74 5.84 -5.23
N HIS A 348 9.82 6.54 -6.38
CA HIS A 348 8.80 7.52 -6.77
C HIS A 348 7.41 6.89 -6.88
N PHE A 349 7.30 5.70 -7.47
CA PHE A 349 6.03 4.96 -7.54
C PHE A 349 5.52 4.54 -6.17
N ASN A 350 6.39 3.96 -5.33
CA ASN A 350 6.00 3.50 -3.99
C ASN A 350 5.55 4.66 -3.09
N VAL A 351 6.27 5.79 -3.10
CA VAL A 351 5.87 7.00 -2.37
C VAL A 351 4.51 7.52 -2.88
N GLY A 352 4.30 7.52 -4.20
CA GLY A 352 3.03 7.91 -4.81
C GLY A 352 1.87 6.99 -4.44
N ALA A 353 2.09 5.68 -4.42
CA ALA A 353 1.11 4.68 -4.03
C ALA A 353 0.75 4.81 -2.53
N ALA A 354 1.75 4.95 -1.67
CA ALA A 354 1.55 5.15 -0.24
C ALA A 354 0.73 6.42 0.05
N ASP A 355 1.07 7.55 -0.57
CA ASP A 355 0.34 8.81 -0.41
C ASP A 355 -1.11 8.71 -0.91
N SER A 356 -1.37 7.98 -2.01
CA SER A 356 -2.71 7.73 -2.52
C SER A 356 -3.53 6.85 -1.58
N TYR A 357 -2.91 5.81 -1.03
CA TYR A 357 -3.53 4.93 -0.03
C TYR A 357 -3.92 5.70 1.24
N TRP A 358 -2.99 6.50 1.80
CA TRP A 358 -3.26 7.28 3.00
C TRP A 358 -4.34 8.35 2.80
N ARG A 359 -4.40 8.98 1.62
CA ARG A 359 -5.48 9.94 1.31
C ARG A 359 -6.84 9.28 1.22
N GLU A 360 -6.93 8.14 0.56
CA GLU A 360 -8.17 7.38 0.46
C GLU A 360 -8.61 6.88 1.84
N HIS A 361 -7.66 6.38 2.64
CA HIS A 361 -7.95 5.95 4.01
C HIS A 361 -8.48 7.09 4.88
N ARG A 362 -7.81 8.25 4.88
CA ARG A 362 -8.28 9.44 5.61
C ARG A 362 -9.64 9.93 5.16
N ARG A 363 -9.91 9.89 3.86
CA ARG A 363 -11.20 10.26 3.30
C ARG A 363 -12.32 9.35 3.81
N ARG A 364 -12.07 8.04 3.86
CA ARG A 364 -13.01 7.05 4.42
C ARG A 364 -13.26 7.26 5.91
N GLU A 365 -12.21 7.53 6.66
CA GLU A 365 -12.29 7.83 8.10
C GLU A 365 -13.09 9.11 8.37
N GLN A 366 -12.88 10.17 7.60
CA GLN A 366 -13.65 11.41 7.70
C GLN A 366 -15.13 11.17 7.40
N LEU A 367 -15.46 10.46 6.32
CA LEU A 367 -16.84 10.09 5.99
C LEU A 367 -17.47 9.29 7.13
N ARG A 368 -16.76 8.30 7.69
CA ARG A 368 -17.24 7.54 8.84
C ARG A 368 -17.55 8.45 10.04
N ALA A 369 -16.66 9.35 10.38
CA ALA A 369 -16.83 10.25 11.52
C ALA A 369 -18.01 11.23 11.35
N ASP A 370 -18.24 11.72 10.14
CA ASP A 370 -19.34 12.64 9.83
C ASP A 370 -20.70 11.94 9.91
N PHE A 371 -20.81 10.67 9.48
CA PHE A 371 -22.05 9.90 9.52
C PHE A 371 -22.32 9.20 10.86
N ALA A 372 -21.29 8.82 11.60
CA ALA A 372 -21.43 8.09 12.88
C ALA A 372 -22.26 8.85 13.94
N ARG A 373 -22.47 10.14 13.75
CA ARG A 373 -23.30 10.97 14.65
C ARG A 373 -24.81 10.82 14.42
N TYR A 374 -25.22 10.40 13.22
CA TYR A 374 -26.61 10.43 12.79
C TYR A 374 -27.18 9.04 12.45
N VAL A 375 -26.33 8.10 12.09
CA VAL A 375 -26.74 6.74 11.69
C VAL A 375 -25.98 5.66 12.46
N PRO A 376 -26.58 4.46 12.64
CA PRO A 376 -25.91 3.34 13.27
C PRO A 376 -24.59 2.98 12.57
N PRO A 377 -23.55 2.51 13.30
CA PRO A 377 -22.25 2.15 12.71
C PRO A 377 -22.34 1.17 11.54
N ALA A 378 -23.23 0.17 11.63
CA ALA A 378 -23.44 -0.80 10.56
C ALA A 378 -23.93 -0.18 9.25
N VAL A 379 -24.72 0.91 9.34
CA VAL A 379 -25.21 1.66 8.17
C VAL A 379 -24.08 2.48 7.57
N VAL A 380 -23.22 3.08 8.40
CA VAL A 380 -22.04 3.82 7.96
C VAL A 380 -21.09 2.90 7.20
N ASP A 381 -20.84 1.70 7.74
CA ASP A 381 -19.97 0.71 7.10
C ASP A 381 -20.50 0.25 5.73
N ALA A 382 -21.80 0.04 5.61
CA ALA A 382 -22.44 -0.32 4.34
C ALA A 382 -22.33 0.82 3.30
N LEU A 383 -22.60 2.08 3.69
CA LEU A 383 -22.45 3.24 2.81
C LEU A 383 -21.00 3.43 2.31
N VAL A 384 -20.02 3.20 3.18
CA VAL A 384 -18.60 3.29 2.83
C VAL A 384 -18.18 2.13 1.92
N ALA A 385 -18.72 0.92 2.13
CA ALA A 385 -18.41 -0.27 1.33
C ALA A 385 -18.95 -0.15 -0.11
N GLU A 386 -20.16 0.38 -0.29
CA GLU A 386 -20.78 0.57 -1.60
C GLU A 386 -20.17 1.73 -2.41
N GLY A 387 -19.30 2.53 -1.79
CA GLY A 387 -18.71 3.71 -2.45
C GLY A 387 -19.74 4.78 -2.84
N ALA A 388 -20.96 4.65 -2.31
CA ALA A 388 -22.02 5.60 -2.52
C ALA A 388 -21.64 6.93 -1.86
N ALA A 389 -21.30 7.92 -2.67
CA ALA A 389 -21.31 9.29 -2.18
C ALA A 389 -22.75 9.55 -1.69
N PRO A 390 -22.96 9.98 -0.43
CA PRO A 390 -24.29 10.29 0.04
C PRO A 390 -24.92 11.25 -0.94
N VAL A 391 -26.16 10.95 -1.35
CA VAL A 391 -26.91 11.79 -2.28
C VAL A 391 -27.03 13.16 -1.64
N LEU A 392 -26.19 14.10 -2.09
CA LEU A 392 -26.16 15.49 -1.59
C LEU A 392 -27.42 16.25 -2.00
N GLN A 393 -28.16 15.72 -2.99
CA GLN A 393 -29.43 16.25 -3.45
C GLN A 393 -30.55 15.44 -2.80
N GLY A 394 -31.51 16.13 -2.16
CA GLY A 394 -32.66 15.49 -1.55
C GLY A 394 -33.41 14.59 -2.52
N GLU A 395 -33.61 13.31 -2.16
CA GLU A 395 -34.40 12.36 -2.93
C GLU A 395 -35.80 12.20 -2.31
N ARG A 396 -36.81 11.90 -3.14
CA ARG A 396 -38.15 11.51 -2.67
C ARG A 396 -38.14 10.05 -2.28
N ARG A 397 -38.52 9.78 -1.05
CA ARG A 397 -38.59 8.41 -0.52
C ARG A 397 -39.76 8.25 0.43
N VAL A 398 -40.38 7.08 0.43
CA VAL A 398 -41.38 6.72 1.46
C VAL A 398 -40.64 6.42 2.75
N LEU A 399 -40.88 7.19 3.78
CA LEU A 399 -40.26 7.04 5.10
C LEU A 399 -41.30 6.72 6.15
N THR A 400 -40.91 6.02 7.21
CA THR A 400 -41.64 6.05 8.48
C THR A 400 -40.95 7.04 9.40
N LEU A 401 -41.71 8.02 9.85
CA LEU A 401 -41.26 9.16 10.66
C LEU A 401 -41.77 8.98 12.09
N LEU A 402 -40.91 9.28 13.05
CA LEU A 402 -41.21 9.31 14.48
C LEU A 402 -40.96 10.71 15.02
N PHE A 403 -41.96 11.23 15.70
CA PHE A 403 -41.82 12.38 16.60
C PHE A 403 -42.15 11.96 18.00
N SER A 404 -41.35 12.37 18.97
CA SER A 404 -41.65 12.17 20.39
C SER A 404 -41.45 13.47 21.14
N ASP A 405 -42.24 13.70 22.17
CA ASP A 405 -42.21 14.86 23.05
C ASP A 405 -42.48 14.47 24.51
N LEU A 406 -41.96 15.25 25.45
CA LEU A 406 -42.12 15.00 26.89
C LEU A 406 -43.27 15.79 27.49
N ALA A 407 -44.45 15.15 27.64
CA ALA A 407 -45.58 15.78 28.27
C ALA A 407 -45.31 16.13 29.74
N GLY A 408 -45.50 17.39 30.11
CA GLY A 408 -45.24 17.92 31.45
C GLY A 408 -43.79 18.37 31.72
N PHE A 409 -42.92 18.29 30.71
CA PHE A 409 -41.50 18.67 30.84
C PHE A 409 -41.33 20.15 31.19
N THR A 410 -42.04 21.06 30.54
CA THR A 410 -41.96 22.51 30.81
C THR A 410 -42.28 22.83 32.28
N ALA A 411 -43.39 22.26 32.81
CA ALA A 411 -43.78 22.50 34.20
C ALA A 411 -42.81 21.86 35.22
N ALA A 412 -42.16 20.75 34.83
CA ALA A 412 -41.13 20.11 35.65
C ALA A 412 -39.81 20.90 35.63
N SER A 413 -39.42 21.42 34.48
CA SER A 413 -38.18 22.19 34.31
C SER A 413 -38.20 23.56 35.01
N GLU A 414 -39.35 24.24 35.09
CA GLU A 414 -39.49 25.50 35.81
C GLU A 414 -39.18 25.40 37.32
N ARG A 415 -39.23 24.19 37.86
CA ARG A 415 -39.02 23.92 39.30
C ARG A 415 -37.61 23.48 39.65
N LEU A 416 -36.68 23.42 38.69
CA LEU A 416 -35.35 22.89 38.88
C LEU A 416 -34.26 23.82 38.36
N PRO A 417 -33.04 23.73 38.90
CA PRO A 417 -31.89 24.48 38.36
C PRO A 417 -31.57 24.04 36.94
N PRO A 418 -31.08 24.96 36.08
CA PRO A 418 -30.76 24.66 34.67
C PRO A 418 -29.82 23.46 34.47
N GLU A 419 -28.88 23.26 35.42
CA GLU A 419 -27.92 22.15 35.38
C GLU A 419 -28.61 20.80 35.56
N ALA A 420 -29.62 20.70 36.44
CA ALA A 420 -30.40 19.50 36.68
C ALA A 420 -31.30 19.18 35.47
N VAL A 421 -31.87 20.22 34.83
CA VAL A 421 -32.63 20.10 33.61
C VAL A 421 -31.73 19.57 32.47
N ALA A 422 -30.53 20.13 32.31
CA ALA A 422 -29.57 19.70 31.30
C ALA A 422 -29.13 18.24 31.52
N GLN A 423 -28.88 17.83 32.78
CA GLN A 423 -28.55 16.44 33.10
C GLN A 423 -29.68 15.47 32.74
N ALA A 424 -30.92 15.80 33.09
CA ALA A 424 -32.09 14.98 32.78
C ALA A 424 -32.28 14.83 31.26
N LEU A 425 -32.19 15.94 30.50
CA LEU A 425 -32.26 15.92 29.04
C LEU A 425 -31.15 15.10 28.40
N ASN A 426 -29.91 15.25 28.86
CA ASN A 426 -28.79 14.46 28.34
C ASN A 426 -28.98 12.96 28.59
N ALA A 427 -29.46 12.57 29.75
CA ALA A 427 -29.79 11.18 30.06
C ALA A 427 -30.91 10.65 29.14
N TYR A 428 -31.97 11.44 28.97
CA TYR A 428 -33.09 11.12 28.06
C TYR A 428 -32.61 10.98 26.62
N PHE A 429 -31.94 12.00 26.07
CA PHE A 429 -31.47 11.98 24.69
C PHE A 429 -30.50 10.83 24.40
N SER A 430 -29.60 10.53 25.36
CA SER A 430 -28.66 9.41 25.20
C SER A 430 -29.39 8.07 25.07
N ARG A 431 -30.41 7.82 25.93
CA ARG A 431 -31.21 6.59 25.86
C ARG A 431 -32.07 6.52 24.61
N MET A 432 -32.77 7.62 24.25
CA MET A 432 -33.60 7.67 23.05
C MET A 432 -32.78 7.48 21.77
N THR A 433 -31.61 8.13 21.68
CA THR A 433 -30.68 7.95 20.55
C THR A 433 -30.24 6.49 20.43
N HIS A 434 -29.85 5.88 21.55
CA HIS A 434 -29.43 4.48 21.57
C HIS A 434 -30.55 3.56 21.09
N THR A 435 -31.78 3.78 21.59
CA THR A 435 -32.97 2.99 21.19
C THR A 435 -33.29 3.14 19.70
N VAL A 436 -33.24 4.37 19.16
CA VAL A 436 -33.44 4.64 17.73
C VAL A 436 -32.41 3.87 16.90
N HIS A 437 -31.14 3.93 17.27
CA HIS A 437 -30.06 3.24 16.56
C HIS A 437 -30.17 1.71 16.65
N GLN A 438 -30.52 1.16 17.81
CA GLN A 438 -30.74 -0.29 17.99
C GLN A 438 -31.83 -0.82 17.06
N HIS A 439 -32.86 -0.01 16.77
CA HIS A 439 -33.95 -0.37 15.86
C HIS A 439 -33.71 0.06 14.40
N GLY A 440 -32.46 0.43 14.05
CA GLY A 440 -32.09 0.78 12.68
C GLY A 440 -32.62 2.12 12.19
N GLY A 441 -33.06 2.99 13.10
CA GLY A 441 -33.53 4.32 12.78
C GLY A 441 -32.41 5.33 12.59
N THR A 442 -32.67 6.35 11.77
CA THR A 442 -31.83 7.51 11.59
C THR A 442 -32.32 8.63 12.50
N LEU A 443 -31.50 9.04 13.48
CA LEU A 443 -31.81 10.21 14.31
C LEU A 443 -31.60 11.47 13.47
N ASP A 444 -32.64 12.28 13.34
CA ASP A 444 -32.55 13.56 12.64
C ASP A 444 -32.01 14.66 13.56
N LYS A 445 -32.80 15.05 14.52
CA LYS A 445 -32.47 16.16 15.44
C LYS A 445 -33.31 16.11 16.73
N PHE A 446 -32.86 16.90 17.70
CA PHE A 446 -33.64 17.26 18.86
C PHE A 446 -34.27 18.66 18.65
N ILE A 447 -35.53 18.82 19.04
CA ILE A 447 -36.30 20.08 18.94
C ILE A 447 -36.84 20.39 20.33
N GLY A 448 -36.09 21.15 21.12
CA GLY A 448 -36.38 21.28 22.56
C GLY A 448 -36.17 19.96 23.29
N ASP A 449 -37.23 19.38 23.85
CA ASP A 449 -37.31 18.06 24.45
C ASP A 449 -37.82 16.98 23.50
N ALA A 450 -38.20 17.36 22.28
CA ALA A 450 -38.67 16.43 21.24
C ALA A 450 -37.52 15.74 20.51
N VAL A 451 -37.77 14.50 20.07
CA VAL A 451 -36.87 13.71 19.23
C VAL A 451 -37.53 13.45 17.89
N MET A 452 -36.83 13.74 16.82
CA MET A 452 -37.23 13.38 15.46
C MET A 452 -36.32 12.27 14.91
N ALA A 453 -36.90 11.20 14.42
CA ALA A 453 -36.21 10.08 13.78
C ALA A 453 -37.00 9.54 12.59
N PHE A 454 -36.33 8.84 11.68
CA PHE A 454 -36.98 8.19 10.53
C PHE A 454 -36.29 6.90 10.11
N TRP A 455 -37.00 6.07 9.33
CA TRP A 455 -36.54 4.77 8.79
C TRP A 455 -36.71 4.76 7.28
N ASN A 456 -36.00 3.87 6.59
CA ASN A 456 -35.89 3.70 5.15
C ASN A 456 -34.98 4.73 4.46
N ALA A 457 -34.14 5.39 5.21
CA ALA A 457 -33.04 6.24 4.71
C ALA A 457 -31.95 6.34 5.79
N PRO A 458 -30.66 6.45 5.42
CA PRO A 458 -30.11 6.54 4.05
C PRO A 458 -30.14 5.20 3.30
N LEU A 459 -30.14 4.07 3.97
CA LEU A 459 -30.26 2.75 3.32
C LEU A 459 -31.74 2.33 3.17
N PRO A 460 -32.09 1.61 2.08
CA PRO A 460 -33.42 1.03 1.94
C PRO A 460 -33.70 0.00 3.06
N GLU A 461 -34.89 0.08 3.65
CA GLU A 461 -35.35 -0.84 4.67
C GLU A 461 -36.82 -1.20 4.43
N THR A 462 -37.07 -2.43 4.06
CA THR A 462 -38.44 -2.89 3.73
C THR A 462 -39.34 -2.99 4.94
N ALA A 463 -38.79 -3.27 6.13
CA ALA A 463 -39.53 -3.39 7.39
C ALA A 463 -39.54 -2.04 8.17
N HIS A 464 -39.37 -0.91 7.53
CA HIS A 464 -39.20 0.39 8.17
C HIS A 464 -40.34 0.74 9.14
N ALA A 465 -41.58 0.44 8.81
CA ALA A 465 -42.74 0.73 9.66
C ALA A 465 -42.75 -0.16 10.92
N ALA A 466 -42.42 -1.45 10.79
CA ALA A 466 -42.35 -2.38 11.91
C ALA A 466 -41.21 -2.01 12.88
N ARG A 467 -40.05 -1.66 12.35
CA ARG A 467 -38.91 -1.22 13.17
C ARG A 467 -39.20 0.07 13.92
N ALA A 468 -39.88 1.01 13.26
CA ALA A 468 -40.29 2.26 13.89
C ALA A 468 -41.29 2.05 15.03
N LEU A 469 -42.25 1.12 14.84
CA LEU A 469 -43.23 0.75 15.88
C LEU A 469 -42.53 0.06 17.08
N ALA A 470 -41.66 -0.91 16.82
CA ALA A 470 -40.87 -1.57 17.86
C ALA A 470 -39.98 -0.56 18.61
N CYS A 471 -39.37 0.41 17.88
CA CYS A 471 -38.61 1.50 18.50
C CYS A 471 -39.48 2.34 19.43
N ALA A 472 -40.68 2.74 18.99
CA ALA A 472 -41.61 3.52 19.82
C ALA A 472 -42.00 2.79 21.10
N GLN A 473 -42.25 1.50 21.04
CA GLN A 473 -42.53 0.65 22.21
C GLN A 473 -41.30 0.55 23.13
N ALA A 474 -40.11 0.35 22.59
CA ALA A 474 -38.87 0.32 23.35
C ALA A 474 -38.57 1.69 24.03
N MET A 475 -38.83 2.81 23.34
CA MET A 475 -38.70 4.16 23.92
C MET A 475 -39.66 4.35 25.14
N GLN A 476 -40.87 3.79 25.10
CA GLN A 476 -41.78 3.82 26.26
C GLN A 476 -41.21 3.00 27.44
N ALA A 477 -40.63 1.84 27.16
CA ALA A 477 -39.99 1.02 28.20
C ALA A 477 -38.80 1.73 28.85
N GLU A 478 -37.95 2.39 28.02
CA GLU A 478 -36.83 3.21 28.51
C GLU A 478 -37.33 4.40 29.35
N MET A 479 -38.43 5.01 28.96
CA MET A 479 -39.03 6.10 29.72
C MET A 479 -39.51 5.66 31.13
N VAL A 480 -40.07 4.45 31.25
CA VAL A 480 -40.41 3.87 32.58
C VAL A 480 -39.13 3.75 33.44
N ALA A 481 -38.01 3.27 32.87
CA ALA A 481 -36.74 3.18 33.58
C ALA A 481 -36.20 4.54 33.99
N LEU A 482 -36.27 5.55 33.09
CA LEU A 482 -35.86 6.93 33.41
C LEU A 482 -36.71 7.54 34.55
N ARG A 483 -38.02 7.38 34.52
CA ARG A 483 -38.92 7.86 35.59
C ARG A 483 -38.59 7.25 36.95
N THR A 484 -38.20 5.97 36.96
CA THR A 484 -37.74 5.30 38.20
C THR A 484 -36.42 5.93 38.68
N GLN A 485 -35.50 6.24 37.78
CA GLN A 485 -34.24 6.93 38.10
C GLN A 485 -34.48 8.36 38.61
N TRP A 486 -35.53 9.04 38.10
CA TRP A 486 -35.92 10.40 38.51
C TRP A 486 -36.89 10.41 39.70
N ALA A 487 -37.09 9.29 40.39
CA ALA A 487 -37.95 9.23 41.57
C ALA A 487 -37.58 10.33 42.60
N GLY A 488 -38.57 11.03 43.14
CA GLY A 488 -38.37 12.15 44.04
C GLY A 488 -38.07 13.51 43.37
N THR A 489 -37.99 13.55 42.04
CA THR A 489 -37.88 14.81 41.27
C THR A 489 -39.18 15.10 40.52
N PRO A 490 -39.42 16.36 40.10
CA PRO A 490 -40.57 16.70 39.22
C PRO A 490 -40.61 15.89 37.92
N PHE A 491 -39.49 15.41 37.42
CA PHE A 491 -39.41 14.58 36.19
C PHE A 491 -40.01 13.18 36.35
N ALA A 492 -40.22 12.69 37.53
CA ALA A 492 -40.88 11.37 37.75
C ALA A 492 -42.30 11.31 37.18
N GLN A 493 -42.97 12.45 36.95
CA GLN A 493 -44.34 12.54 36.43
C GLN A 493 -44.37 12.78 34.90
N VAL A 494 -43.24 13.02 34.26
CA VAL A 494 -43.17 13.30 32.82
C VAL A 494 -43.52 12.04 32.03
N GLN A 495 -44.31 12.20 30.97
CA GLN A 495 -44.72 11.10 30.09
C GLN A 495 -44.16 11.34 28.67
N LEU A 496 -43.78 10.27 27.98
CA LEU A 496 -43.37 10.30 26.60
C LEU A 496 -44.55 10.09 25.67
N ARG A 497 -44.80 11.01 24.73
CA ARG A 497 -45.76 10.87 23.63
C ARG A 497 -45.03 10.64 22.33
N ILE A 498 -45.54 9.74 21.50
CA ILE A 498 -44.92 9.38 20.23
C ILE A 498 -45.97 9.38 19.13
N GLY A 499 -45.65 10.02 17.98
CA GLY A 499 -46.42 9.99 16.75
C GLY A 499 -45.63 9.32 15.64
N LEU A 500 -46.26 8.31 14.99
CA LEU A 500 -45.68 7.56 13.86
C LEU A 500 -46.50 7.82 12.59
N HIS A 501 -45.83 8.24 11.51
CA HIS A 501 -46.47 8.36 10.19
C HIS A 501 -45.57 7.83 9.07
N THR A 502 -46.18 7.11 8.13
CA THR A 502 -45.52 6.63 6.91
C THR A 502 -46.02 7.41 5.72
N GLY A 503 -45.11 8.02 4.95
CA GLY A 503 -45.44 8.80 3.78
C GLY A 503 -44.22 9.27 3.00
N GLU A 504 -44.49 9.88 1.84
CA GLU A 504 -43.43 10.47 1.02
C GLU A 504 -42.83 11.72 1.68
N ALA A 505 -41.50 11.76 1.70
CA ALA A 505 -40.72 12.93 2.12
C ALA A 505 -39.47 13.09 1.24
N ALA A 506 -38.98 14.31 1.14
CA ALA A 506 -37.66 14.58 0.59
C ALA A 506 -36.63 14.38 1.70
N VAL A 507 -35.69 13.46 1.51
CA VAL A 507 -34.63 13.16 2.47
C VAL A 507 -33.26 13.37 1.83
N GLY A 508 -32.33 13.99 2.57
CA GLY A 508 -30.99 14.29 2.07
C GLY A 508 -30.31 15.38 2.88
N HIS A 509 -29.18 15.85 2.37
CA HIS A 509 -28.49 17.01 2.95
C HIS A 509 -29.22 18.31 2.58
N LEU A 510 -29.97 18.86 3.50
CA LEU A 510 -30.75 20.09 3.34
C LEU A 510 -30.18 21.20 4.21
N GLY A 511 -30.13 22.43 3.68
CA GLY A 511 -29.63 23.61 4.39
C GLY A 511 -28.92 24.59 3.49
N SER A 512 -28.11 25.49 4.08
CA SER A 512 -27.28 26.44 3.36
C SER A 512 -25.92 25.84 3.01
N HIS A 513 -25.14 26.54 2.16
CA HIS A 513 -23.75 26.15 1.84
C HIS A 513 -22.81 26.08 3.06
N GLU A 514 -23.14 26.80 4.13
CA GLU A 514 -22.33 26.85 5.36
C GLU A 514 -22.84 25.89 6.46
N ARG A 515 -24.14 25.55 6.43
CA ARG A 515 -24.76 24.67 7.42
C ARG A 515 -25.83 23.81 6.79
N PHE A 516 -25.54 22.55 6.61
CA PHE A 516 -26.47 21.54 6.13
C PHE A 516 -26.58 20.39 7.13
N THR A 517 -27.74 19.74 7.14
CA THR A 517 -28.05 18.60 8.00
C THR A 517 -28.70 17.52 7.15
N TYR A 518 -28.41 16.26 7.42
CA TYR A 518 -29.13 15.15 6.81
C TYR A 518 -30.50 15.06 7.49
N THR A 519 -31.56 15.37 6.77
CA THR A 519 -32.91 15.52 7.35
C THR A 519 -34.00 15.15 6.34
N ALA A 520 -35.21 14.94 6.83
CA ALA A 520 -36.40 14.74 6.02
C ALA A 520 -37.30 15.98 6.06
N VAL A 521 -37.90 16.33 4.90
CA VAL A 521 -38.83 17.44 4.76
C VAL A 521 -40.02 17.03 3.90
N GLY A 522 -41.24 17.36 4.33
CA GLY A 522 -42.45 17.08 3.60
C GLY A 522 -43.70 17.09 4.49
N ASP A 523 -44.89 16.92 3.91
CA ASP A 523 -46.17 16.86 4.64
C ASP A 523 -46.19 15.66 5.64
N ALA A 524 -45.51 14.56 5.28
CA ALA A 524 -45.41 13.40 6.14
C ALA A 524 -44.72 13.72 7.48
N VAL A 525 -43.70 14.60 7.47
CA VAL A 525 -43.01 15.06 8.67
C VAL A 525 -43.95 15.81 9.59
N ASN A 526 -44.70 16.75 9.04
CA ASN A 526 -45.69 17.54 9.80
C ASN A 526 -46.82 16.65 10.34
N THR A 527 -47.21 15.62 9.59
CA THR A 527 -48.24 14.66 10.01
C THR A 527 -47.80 13.85 11.21
N ALA A 528 -46.55 13.34 11.22
CA ALA A 528 -45.99 12.62 12.36
C ALA A 528 -45.92 13.51 13.63
N ALA A 529 -45.48 14.76 13.47
CA ALA A 529 -45.43 15.72 14.58
C ALA A 529 -46.84 16.05 15.14
N ARG A 530 -47.84 16.18 14.28
CA ARG A 530 -49.24 16.39 14.73
C ARG A 530 -49.83 15.16 15.40
N LEU A 531 -49.47 13.96 14.98
CA LEU A 531 -49.91 12.74 15.64
C LEU A 531 -49.31 12.62 17.05
N GLU A 532 -48.06 13.06 17.25
CA GLU A 532 -47.50 13.15 18.61
C GLU A 532 -48.42 14.01 19.50
N GLY A 533 -48.72 15.24 19.08
CA GLY A 533 -49.60 16.14 19.84
C GLY A 533 -51.02 15.59 20.04
N ALA A 534 -51.55 14.82 19.10
CA ALA A 534 -52.88 14.23 19.17
C ALA A 534 -53.03 13.18 20.29
N ASN A 535 -51.92 12.58 20.78
CA ASN A 535 -51.92 11.68 21.94
C ASN A 535 -52.66 12.28 23.13
N LYS A 536 -52.61 13.59 23.32
CA LYS A 536 -53.32 14.30 24.39
C LYS A 536 -54.85 14.10 24.34
N ALA A 537 -55.43 14.12 23.15
CA ALA A 537 -56.85 14.00 22.95
C ALA A 537 -57.39 12.57 23.18
N PHE A 538 -56.51 11.55 23.03
CA PHE A 538 -56.84 10.15 23.20
C PHE A 538 -56.36 9.56 24.51
N GLY A 539 -55.59 10.26 25.30
CA GLY A 539 -54.95 9.73 26.50
C GLY A 539 -53.98 8.58 26.22
N SER A 540 -53.42 8.56 25.02
CA SER A 540 -52.49 7.55 24.53
C SER A 540 -51.02 8.04 24.65
N ASN A 541 -50.09 7.09 24.59
CA ASN A 541 -48.64 7.38 24.59
C ASN A 541 -48.00 7.17 23.22
N ILE A 542 -48.60 6.37 22.35
CA ILE A 542 -48.19 6.10 20.98
C ILE A 542 -49.37 6.22 20.07
N LEU A 543 -49.32 7.06 19.07
CA LEU A 543 -50.27 7.08 17.95
C LEU A 543 -49.56 6.80 16.63
N LEU A 544 -50.21 5.98 15.80
CA LEU A 544 -49.75 5.74 14.43
C LEU A 544 -50.89 5.93 13.43
N SER A 545 -50.51 6.38 12.23
CA SER A 545 -51.47 6.58 11.13
C SER A 545 -51.88 5.27 10.47
N GLY A 546 -53.04 5.27 9.77
CA GLY A 546 -53.47 4.18 8.92
C GLY A 546 -52.43 3.83 7.83
N ALA A 547 -51.70 4.84 7.30
CA ALA A 547 -50.59 4.61 6.35
C ALA A 547 -49.44 3.82 6.98
N THR A 548 -49.12 4.07 8.27
CA THR A 548 -48.09 3.30 8.98
C THR A 548 -48.59 1.87 9.21
N ARG A 549 -49.86 1.69 9.61
CA ARG A 549 -50.47 0.36 9.74
C ARG A 549 -50.44 -0.43 8.45
N ALA A 550 -50.78 0.21 7.32
CA ALA A 550 -50.77 -0.44 6.00
C ALA A 550 -49.36 -0.85 5.53
N ALA A 551 -48.32 -0.15 6.02
CA ALA A 551 -46.92 -0.46 5.74
C ALA A 551 -46.31 -1.55 6.66
N LEU A 552 -47.05 -2.04 7.64
CA LEU A 552 -46.61 -3.15 8.48
C LEU A 552 -46.69 -4.47 7.71
N PRO A 553 -45.70 -5.37 7.83
CA PRO A 553 -45.75 -6.68 7.21
C PRO A 553 -46.96 -7.49 7.63
N ALA A 554 -47.62 -8.14 6.68
CA ALA A 554 -48.74 -9.01 6.95
C ALA A 554 -48.33 -10.28 7.70
N GLY A 555 -49.15 -10.75 8.64
CA GLY A 555 -48.95 -12.05 9.33
C GLY A 555 -47.98 -12.04 10.52
N VAL A 556 -47.52 -10.89 10.96
CA VAL A 556 -46.76 -10.78 12.21
C VAL A 556 -47.74 -10.61 13.38
N PRO A 557 -47.80 -11.55 14.35
CA PRO A 557 -48.77 -11.53 15.46
C PRO A 557 -48.72 -10.20 16.26
N GLU A 558 -47.55 -9.64 16.47
CA GLU A 558 -47.36 -8.39 17.20
C GLU A 558 -48.01 -7.17 16.49
N HIS A 559 -48.25 -7.26 15.19
CA HIS A 559 -48.91 -6.20 14.42
C HIS A 559 -50.43 -6.31 14.42
N ALA A 560 -50.99 -7.42 14.94
CA ALA A 560 -52.41 -7.61 15.12
C ALA A 560 -52.97 -6.86 16.35
N HIS A 561 -52.08 -6.41 17.26
CA HIS A 561 -52.43 -5.72 18.51
C HIS A 561 -52.47 -4.19 18.34
N LEU A 562 -53.21 -3.70 17.32
CA LEU A 562 -53.44 -2.28 17.06
C LEU A 562 -54.91 -1.93 17.20
N LEU A 563 -55.22 -1.17 18.23
CA LEU A 563 -56.54 -0.62 18.50
C LEU A 563 -56.80 0.58 17.59
N TRP A 564 -57.81 0.52 16.72
CA TRP A 564 -58.28 1.69 15.99
C TRP A 564 -59.01 2.61 16.97
N LEU A 565 -58.67 3.89 16.96
CA LEU A 565 -59.28 4.86 17.87
C LEU A 565 -60.32 5.74 17.16
N ASP A 566 -59.96 6.34 16.05
CA ASP A 566 -60.87 7.25 15.31
C ASP A 566 -60.32 7.56 13.92
N THR A 567 -61.17 8.20 13.12
CA THR A 567 -60.73 8.92 11.91
C THR A 567 -60.74 10.42 12.22
N VAL A 568 -59.57 11.08 12.15
CA VAL A 568 -59.38 12.46 12.59
C VAL A 568 -58.88 13.34 11.48
N VAL A 569 -59.24 14.61 11.52
CA VAL A 569 -58.60 15.68 10.74
C VAL A 569 -57.61 16.41 11.64
N LEU A 570 -56.34 16.23 11.34
CA LEU A 570 -55.27 16.93 12.07
C LEU A 570 -55.24 18.42 11.65
N ALA A 571 -54.89 19.32 12.56
CA ALA A 571 -54.82 20.76 12.32
C ALA A 571 -54.07 21.11 11.01
N GLY A 572 -54.74 21.86 10.08
CA GLY A 572 -54.16 22.24 8.79
C GLY A 572 -54.17 21.14 7.70
N ARG A 573 -54.89 20.05 7.89
CA ARG A 573 -55.25 19.08 6.82
C ARG A 573 -56.74 19.16 6.52
N SER A 574 -57.11 18.73 5.31
CA SER A 574 -58.50 18.63 4.87
C SER A 574 -58.99 17.17 4.78
N THR A 575 -58.05 16.22 4.83
CA THR A 575 -58.33 14.79 4.68
C THR A 575 -58.34 14.09 6.02
N GLY A 576 -59.30 13.21 6.27
CA GLY A 576 -59.38 12.35 7.45
C GLY A 576 -58.20 11.33 7.45
N LEU A 577 -57.69 11.03 8.64
CA LEU A 577 -56.61 10.09 8.88
C LEU A 577 -57.04 9.12 9.95
N ASP A 578 -57.04 7.83 9.67
CA ASP A 578 -57.25 6.80 10.69
C ASP A 578 -56.08 6.76 11.67
N VAL A 579 -56.36 6.69 12.96
CA VAL A 579 -55.39 6.65 14.02
C VAL A 579 -55.50 5.38 14.84
N TYR A 580 -54.37 4.81 15.17
CA TYR A 580 -54.23 3.56 15.90
C TYR A 580 -53.29 3.73 17.08
N THR A 581 -53.43 2.85 18.09
CA THR A 581 -52.49 2.73 19.22
C THR A 581 -52.19 1.25 19.50
N PRO A 582 -50.99 0.90 19.94
CA PRO A 582 -50.69 -0.44 20.43
C PRO A 582 -51.58 -0.78 21.64
N CYS A 583 -52.18 -1.99 21.65
CA CYS A 583 -53.04 -2.47 22.72
C CYS A 583 -52.92 -3.98 22.85
N ASP A 584 -52.61 -4.47 24.05
CA ASP A 584 -52.43 -5.90 24.32
C ASP A 584 -53.77 -6.66 24.49
N ASP A 585 -54.90 -5.92 24.59
CA ASP A 585 -56.23 -6.52 24.75
C ASP A 585 -56.82 -6.91 23.40
N ALA A 586 -56.67 -8.18 23.03
CA ALA A 586 -57.16 -8.72 21.77
C ALA A 586 -58.67 -8.53 21.56
N THR A 587 -59.49 -8.53 22.64
CA THR A 587 -60.94 -8.32 22.56
C THR A 587 -61.26 -6.87 22.15
N LEU A 588 -60.58 -5.90 22.76
CA LEU A 588 -60.74 -4.49 22.36
C LEU A 588 -60.28 -4.26 20.92
N VAL A 589 -59.15 -4.83 20.54
CA VAL A 589 -58.65 -4.73 19.17
C VAL A 589 -59.65 -5.29 18.17
N ALA A 590 -60.17 -6.49 18.38
CA ALA A 590 -61.15 -7.11 17.49
C ALA A 590 -62.47 -6.28 17.43
N THR A 591 -62.95 -5.77 18.59
CA THR A 591 -64.15 -4.95 18.67
C THR A 591 -63.96 -3.62 17.93
N SER A 592 -62.79 -2.99 18.04
CA SER A 592 -62.48 -1.72 17.35
C SER A 592 -62.40 -1.90 15.83
N GLN A 593 -61.84 -3.01 15.37
CA GLN A 593 -61.77 -3.34 13.94
C GLN A 593 -63.18 -3.61 13.37
N ALA A 594 -64.02 -4.34 14.10
CA ALA A 594 -65.41 -4.55 13.71
C ALA A 594 -66.19 -3.22 13.66
N LEU A 595 -66.01 -2.36 14.67
CA LEU A 595 -66.59 -1.02 14.71
C LEU A 595 -66.16 -0.18 13.48
N HIS A 596 -64.87 -0.14 13.19
CA HIS A 596 -64.36 0.59 12.05
C HIS A 596 -64.94 0.07 10.73
N HIS A 597 -65.03 -1.24 10.55
CA HIS A 597 -65.69 -1.85 9.37
C HIS A 597 -67.15 -1.45 9.25
N HIS A 598 -67.99 -1.55 10.34
CA HIS A 598 -69.39 -1.17 10.32
C HIS A 598 -69.58 0.33 10.06
N LEU A 599 -68.69 1.20 10.57
CA LEU A 599 -68.71 2.64 10.30
C LEU A 599 -68.41 2.97 8.82
N GLN A 600 -67.51 2.27 8.20
CA GLN A 600 -67.18 2.41 6.76
C GLN A 600 -68.35 1.91 5.89
N ALA A 601 -69.07 0.86 6.34
CA ALA A 601 -70.24 0.29 5.68
C ALA A 601 -71.54 1.08 5.97
N ALA A 602 -71.51 2.15 6.80
CA ALA A 602 -72.66 2.91 7.28
C ALA A 602 -73.72 2.01 8.01
N GLU A 603 -73.28 0.93 8.66
CA GLU A 603 -74.09 -0.02 9.43
C GLU A 603 -74.24 0.47 10.88
N TRP A 604 -75.00 1.56 11.10
CA TRP A 604 -75.05 2.29 12.38
C TRP A 604 -75.47 1.48 13.57
N ALA A 605 -76.46 0.56 13.41
CA ALA A 605 -76.92 -0.31 14.48
C ALA A 605 -75.85 -1.30 14.95
N ALA A 606 -75.09 -1.89 14.03
CA ALA A 606 -73.98 -2.76 14.33
C ALA A 606 -72.83 -1.98 14.97
N ALA A 607 -72.55 -0.77 14.48
CA ALA A 607 -71.54 0.11 15.06
C ALA A 607 -71.87 0.48 16.52
N LEU A 608 -73.11 0.84 16.84
CA LEU A 608 -73.56 1.10 18.22
C LEU A 608 -73.42 -0.13 19.13
N ALA A 609 -73.74 -1.33 18.65
CA ALA A 609 -73.51 -2.57 19.39
C ALA A 609 -72.02 -2.78 19.70
N CYS A 610 -71.14 -2.52 18.75
CA CYS A 610 -69.67 -2.57 18.97
C CYS A 610 -69.22 -1.53 20.01
N CYS A 611 -69.72 -0.28 19.99
CA CYS A 611 -69.42 0.72 21.02
C CYS A 611 -69.85 0.27 22.42
N ALA A 612 -71.02 -0.31 22.57
CA ALA A 612 -71.50 -0.85 23.84
C ALA A 612 -70.67 -2.03 24.33
N GLN A 613 -70.26 -2.94 23.44
CA GLN A 613 -69.32 -4.03 23.77
C GLN A 613 -67.95 -3.51 24.19
N TRP A 614 -67.38 -2.55 23.45
CA TRP A 614 -66.14 -1.91 23.80
C TRP A 614 -66.22 -1.28 25.19
N ARG A 615 -67.19 -0.46 25.47
CA ARG A 615 -67.39 0.18 26.78
C ARG A 615 -67.48 -0.83 27.89
N ALA A 616 -68.35 -1.85 27.78
CA ALA A 616 -68.53 -2.86 28.79
C ALA A 616 -67.25 -3.68 29.07
N HIS A 617 -66.47 -3.96 28.06
CA HIS A 617 -65.20 -4.65 28.21
C HIS A 617 -64.11 -3.70 28.79
N ALA A 618 -64.00 -2.48 28.29
CA ALA A 618 -63.04 -1.50 28.76
C ALA A 618 -63.25 -1.16 30.23
N GLN A 619 -64.49 -0.94 30.69
CA GLN A 619 -64.78 -0.67 32.10
C GLN A 619 -64.24 -1.77 33.04
N ARG A 620 -64.19 -3.03 32.59
CA ARG A 620 -63.74 -4.17 33.40
C ARG A 620 -62.25 -4.44 33.33
N HIS A 621 -61.63 -4.23 32.14
CA HIS A 621 -60.30 -4.74 31.84
C HIS A 621 -59.30 -3.68 31.42
N ALA A 622 -59.77 -2.53 30.87
CA ALA A 622 -58.92 -1.46 30.34
C ALA A 622 -59.61 -0.08 30.51
N PRO A 623 -59.82 0.39 31.77
CA PRO A 623 -60.66 1.53 32.08
C PRO A 623 -60.22 2.86 31.40
N GLN A 624 -58.96 2.95 31.01
CA GLN A 624 -58.44 4.08 30.25
C GLN A 624 -59.13 4.26 28.90
N TRP A 625 -59.68 3.24 28.29
CA TRP A 625 -60.35 3.25 26.98
C TRP A 625 -61.88 3.37 27.05
N ALA A 626 -62.48 3.35 28.25
CA ALA A 626 -63.94 3.46 28.43
C ALA A 626 -64.47 4.86 28.02
N PRO A 627 -63.87 5.98 28.39
CA PRO A 627 -64.33 7.32 27.96
C PRO A 627 -64.27 7.49 26.45
N HIS A 628 -63.34 6.83 25.76
CA HIS A 628 -63.20 6.88 24.32
C HIS A 628 -64.38 6.16 23.62
N ALA A 629 -64.81 5.00 24.15
CA ALA A 629 -66.00 4.30 23.68
C ALA A 629 -67.24 5.17 23.80
N ASP A 630 -67.42 5.92 24.91
CA ASP A 630 -68.54 6.83 25.10
C ASP A 630 -68.56 7.96 24.09
N GLN A 631 -67.42 8.55 23.74
CA GLN A 631 -67.30 9.58 22.71
C GLN A 631 -67.65 9.06 21.33
N LEU A 632 -67.18 7.85 20.97
CA LEU A 632 -67.50 7.23 19.68
C LEU A 632 -68.99 6.87 19.61
N GLU A 633 -69.57 6.31 20.66
CA GLU A 633 -70.98 5.95 20.72
C GLU A 633 -71.87 7.18 20.51
N ALA A 634 -71.62 8.30 21.21
CA ALA A 634 -72.36 9.55 21.04
C ALA A 634 -72.32 10.02 19.57
N ARG A 635 -71.13 9.97 18.96
CA ARG A 635 -70.97 10.39 17.58
C ARG A 635 -71.63 9.44 16.56
N VAL A 636 -71.60 8.15 16.79
CA VAL A 636 -72.31 7.13 15.98
C VAL A 636 -73.82 7.29 16.11
N LEU A 637 -74.32 7.59 17.32
CA LEU A 637 -75.72 7.87 17.55
C LEU A 637 -76.25 9.10 16.80
N ASP A 638 -75.45 10.19 16.78
CA ASP A 638 -75.76 11.39 16.03
C ASP A 638 -75.84 11.11 14.52
N LEU A 639 -74.92 10.32 13.98
CA LEU A 639 -74.91 9.90 12.57
C LEU A 639 -76.07 8.96 12.23
N ALA A 640 -76.41 8.01 13.12
CA ALA A 640 -77.56 7.14 12.96
C ALA A 640 -78.88 7.91 12.91
N ASN A 641 -79.05 8.91 13.81
CA ASN A 641 -80.22 9.81 13.81
C ASN A 641 -80.30 10.66 12.56
N ALA A 642 -79.16 11.20 12.08
CA ALA A 642 -79.10 11.96 10.83
C ALA A 642 -79.47 11.09 9.60
N ALA A 643 -78.99 9.83 9.56
CA ALA A 643 -79.33 8.86 8.51
C ALA A 643 -80.84 8.51 8.50
N ALA A 644 -81.48 8.42 9.65
CA ALA A 644 -82.90 8.19 9.75
C ALA A 644 -83.76 9.34 9.27
N GLN A 645 -83.25 10.59 9.37
CA GLN A 645 -83.94 11.78 8.94
C GLN A 645 -83.74 12.12 7.44
N ALA A 646 -82.70 11.63 6.81
CA ALA A 646 -82.34 11.89 5.41
C ALA A 646 -81.88 10.59 4.68
N PRO A 647 -82.80 9.65 4.41
CA PRO A 647 -82.41 8.32 3.90
C PRO A 647 -81.88 8.33 2.46
N ALA A 648 -82.11 9.42 1.69
CA ALA A 648 -81.63 9.55 0.29
C ALA A 648 -80.14 9.84 0.14
N THR A 649 -79.51 10.30 1.20
CA THR A 649 -78.05 10.56 1.25
C THR A 649 -77.53 10.17 2.64
N PRO A 650 -77.18 8.90 2.87
CA PRO A 650 -76.71 8.50 4.18
C PRO A 650 -75.43 9.28 4.53
N PRO A 651 -75.37 9.82 5.77
CA PRO A 651 -74.14 10.51 6.21
C PRO A 651 -72.99 9.52 6.24
N SER A 652 -71.84 9.94 5.76
CA SER A 652 -70.58 9.18 5.94
C SER A 652 -70.01 9.49 7.31
N PHE A 653 -69.31 8.48 7.90
CA PHE A 653 -68.55 8.71 9.14
C PHE A 653 -67.39 9.69 8.83
N GLY A 654 -67.66 10.99 9.08
CA GLY A 654 -66.74 12.07 8.83
C GLY A 654 -65.58 12.08 9.85
N ALA A 655 -64.42 12.58 9.42
CA ALA A 655 -63.27 12.70 10.32
C ALA A 655 -63.50 13.79 11.38
N ARG A 656 -63.12 13.49 12.62
CA ARG A 656 -63.22 14.44 13.76
C ARG A 656 -62.07 15.45 13.69
N ALA A 657 -62.42 16.74 13.72
CA ALA A 657 -61.40 17.80 13.85
C ALA A 657 -60.80 17.75 15.29
N LEU A 658 -59.48 17.75 15.36
CA LEU A 658 -58.79 17.92 16.63
C LEU A 658 -58.24 19.33 16.70
N ASP A 659 -58.74 20.08 17.70
CA ASP A 659 -58.17 21.38 18.04
C ASP A 659 -56.78 21.25 18.63
N LYS A 660 -55.94 22.29 18.49
CA LYS A 660 -54.54 22.28 18.96
C LYS A 660 -54.42 22.04 20.47
#